data_34ed439a834a7c72b8b03d44ed83e3e6
#
_entry.id   34ed439a834a7c72b8b03d44ed83e3e6
#
_cell.length_a   1.000
_cell.length_b   1.000
_cell.length_c   1.000
_cell.angle_alpha   90.00
_cell.angle_beta   90.00
_cell.angle_gamma   90.00
#
_symmetry.space_group_name_H-M   'P 1'
#
loop_
_entity.id
_entity.type
_entity.pdbx_description
1 polymer ?
#
loop_
_entity_poly.entity_id
_entity_poly.type
_entity_poly.pdbx_seq_one_letter_code
_entity_poly.pdbx_strand_id
1 'polypeptide(L)'
;MGIARLAAAEETSAIERSACHGSRAETAHSGAARALSFPESCEARRGVAIAGQKGLSRLSRFNAAPPMIRNDVPITPELVKEHGLKADEYERFLALIGREPTLTELGIVSAMWNEHCSYKSSRIHLRTLPTSAPWVIQGPGENAGVIDIGDGLACVFKMESHNHPSFIEPYQGAATGVGGILRDVFTMGARPIAALNSLRFGSPAHPKTRHLVAGVVAGIGGYGNSFGVPTVGGAVGFHERYDGNILVNAMAVGLARKDAIFYAAAAGVGNPIVYLGSKTGRDGIHGATMASAEFDDASAEKRPTVQVGDPFAEKLLLEACLELMKSGAVIAIQDMGAAGLTCSAVEMGAKGNLGVELDLDKVPTREEGMTAYEMMLSESQERMLMVLKPGMEAEAQDIFRKWGLDFAVIGKTTDTLRFVVKHRGEVVADLPIKELGDEAPVYDRPHLANTFQPVIPPESVAAPVSNAEALKRLAGSPDLCSKRWVWEQYDHLILGNTVQTPGGDAAIVRVEDGPKGLALTTDVTPRYCEADPVEGGRQAVAEAWRNITAVGGKPLAVTDNLNFASPERPEAMGQLVGCIRGIGEACRALDFPVVSGNVSLYNETNGRGILPTPTIGGVGVLDDTRRHATLAFKREGDAILLVGETRGWLGQSVYLRDICGREEGAPPPVDLEAERRNGDFVRHLIHSGLADTVHDCSDGGLGVALAEMAMAGGIGAVMPECPVALPCHAFLFGEDQGRYVIAVDPDAAPDILYSAASKGIPVAIIGMTGADSLTLPGEEAISVAELRQAHEAWLPEYMAAEPA
;
A
#
# COMPACT_ATOMS: atom_id res chain seq x y z
N MET A 1 -44.30 6.24 -25.84
CA MET A 1 -45.66 6.25 -25.22
C MET A 1 -45.44 6.13 -23.73
N GLY A 2 -45.71 7.04 -22.88
CA GLY A 2 -46.32 8.35 -22.77
C GLY A 2 -46.18 8.68 -21.29
N ILE A 3 -45.53 9.76 -20.94
CA ILE A 3 -46.02 11.03 -20.49
C ILE A 3 -46.97 10.94 -19.27
N ALA A 4 -46.54 11.51 -18.13
CA ALA A 4 -47.29 12.54 -17.43
C ALA A 4 -46.43 13.22 -16.35
N ARG A 5 -46.25 14.51 -16.53
CA ARG A 5 -45.79 15.54 -15.57
C ARG A 5 -46.90 15.75 -14.49
N LEU A 6 -46.47 16.22 -13.34
CA LEU A 6 -47.23 17.28 -12.63
C LEU A 6 -46.29 18.08 -11.71
N ALA A 7 -46.49 19.38 -11.74
CA ALA A 7 -45.65 20.44 -11.21
C ALA A 7 -46.19 20.98 -9.87
N ALA A 8 -45.28 21.58 -9.12
CA ALA A 8 -45.32 22.80 -8.31
C ALA A 8 -46.45 23.10 -7.33
N ALA A 9 -46.07 23.48 -6.10
CA ALA A 9 -46.49 24.71 -5.46
C ALA A 9 -45.58 25.09 -4.31
N GLU A 10 -45.08 26.29 -4.38
CA GLU A 10 -44.42 27.08 -3.33
C GLU A 10 -45.37 27.35 -2.18
N GLU A 11 -44.84 27.52 -0.96
CA GLU A 11 -45.23 28.63 -0.12
C GLU A 11 -44.22 28.89 0.99
N THR A 12 -43.81 30.14 1.03
CA THR A 12 -42.96 30.90 1.94
C THR A 12 -43.67 31.16 3.27
N SER A 13 -42.92 31.18 4.40
CA SER A 13 -43.10 32.23 5.39
C SER A 13 -41.91 32.42 6.30
N ALA A 14 -41.40 33.64 6.30
CA ALA A 14 -40.39 34.19 7.21
C ALA A 14 -41.09 34.68 8.50
N ILE A 15 -40.33 34.83 9.54
CA ILE A 15 -40.48 35.77 10.72
C ILE A 15 -39.38 35.31 11.70
N GLU A 16 -38.48 36.03 12.14
CA GLU A 16 -38.08 37.39 12.49
C GLU A 16 -37.06 37.31 13.64
N ARG A 17 -36.13 38.21 13.59
CA ARG A 17 -35.00 38.46 14.49
C ARG A 17 -35.45 38.91 15.87
N SER A 18 -34.65 38.64 16.90
CA SER A 18 -34.43 39.61 17.98
C SER A 18 -33.05 39.53 18.54
N ALA A 19 -32.35 40.65 18.48
CA ALA A 19 -31.06 40.94 19.11
C ALA A 19 -31.30 41.65 20.46
N CYS A 20 -30.37 41.46 21.40
CA CYS A 20 -29.96 42.40 22.44
C CYS A 20 -28.69 41.92 23.10
N HIS A 21 -27.55 42.56 22.88
CA HIS A 21 -26.89 43.69 23.47
C HIS A 21 -26.52 43.58 24.96
N GLY A 22 -25.25 43.73 25.21
CA GLY A 22 -24.57 44.42 26.30
C GLY A 22 -23.88 43.49 27.33
N SER A 23 -22.73 43.75 27.86
CA SER A 23 -21.72 44.82 27.80
C SER A 23 -20.52 44.40 28.63
N ARG A 24 -19.36 44.95 28.25
CA ARG A 24 -18.04 44.95 28.88
C ARG A 24 -17.99 44.89 30.43
N ALA A 25 -16.91 44.28 30.95
CA ALA A 25 -15.97 44.95 31.87
C ALA A 25 -14.66 44.22 31.96
N GLU A 26 -13.60 44.95 31.69
CA GLU A 26 -12.18 44.66 31.97
C GLU A 26 -11.93 44.60 33.47
N THR A 27 -10.98 43.74 33.85
CA THR A 27 -9.95 44.16 34.82
C THR A 27 -8.72 43.23 34.74
N ALA A 28 -7.58 43.86 34.58
CA ALA A 28 -6.25 43.29 34.68
C ALA A 28 -5.83 43.15 36.15
N HIS A 29 -4.92 42.17 36.41
CA HIS A 29 -3.77 42.35 37.28
C HIS A 29 -2.85 41.08 37.20
N SER A 30 -1.71 41.20 36.62
CA SER A 30 -0.29 41.16 37.06
C SER A 30 0.07 40.17 38.17
N GLY A 31 1.09 39.39 37.93
CA GLY A 31 1.97 38.97 39.00
C GLY A 31 2.74 37.67 38.84
N ALA A 32 3.97 37.81 38.39
CA ALA A 32 5.19 37.13 38.84
C ALA A 32 5.49 35.67 38.41
N ALA A 33 6.47 35.62 37.55
CA ALA A 33 7.36 34.48 37.29
C ALA A 33 8.14 34.03 38.56
N ARG A 34 8.30 32.73 38.68
CA ARG A 34 9.46 32.17 39.42
C ARG A 34 9.99 30.97 38.66
N ALA A 35 11.14 31.23 38.09
CA ALA A 35 12.10 30.24 37.63
C ALA A 35 12.71 29.52 38.82
N LEU A 36 12.86 28.22 38.74
CA LEU A 36 13.85 27.50 39.53
C LEU A 36 14.67 26.59 38.62
N SER A 37 15.92 26.87 38.69
CA SER A 37 17.07 26.37 37.97
C SER A 37 17.44 24.93 38.34
N PHE A 38 17.98 24.23 37.33
CA PHE A 38 18.82 23.04 37.49
C PHE A 38 20.13 23.33 38.21
N PRO A 39 20.79 22.32 38.80
CA PRO A 39 22.23 22.24 38.62
C PRO A 39 22.66 20.91 37.94
N GLU A 40 23.63 21.12 37.04
CA GLU A 40 24.49 20.11 36.46
C GLU A 40 25.57 19.58 37.41
N SER A 41 26.10 18.41 36.99
CA SER A 41 27.45 17.90 37.11
C SER A 41 27.86 17.18 38.41
N CYS A 42 28.40 15.99 38.36
CA CYS A 42 29.83 15.73 38.20
C CYS A 42 30.20 14.25 38.14
N GLU A 43 31.28 14.02 37.42
CA GLU A 43 31.96 12.77 37.03
C GLU A 43 32.49 11.86 38.15
N ALA A 44 32.56 10.57 37.74
CA ALA A 44 33.69 9.63 37.82
C ALA A 44 34.31 9.22 39.16
N ARG A 45 34.39 7.93 39.44
CA ARG A 45 35.60 7.08 39.41
C ARG A 45 35.41 5.73 40.13
N ARG A 46 35.81 4.70 39.41
CA ARG A 46 36.40 3.40 39.78
C ARG A 46 36.59 3.03 41.27
N GLY A 47 36.26 1.77 41.60
CA GLY A 47 36.80 1.09 42.78
C GLY A 47 36.28 -0.34 42.89
N VAL A 48 37.14 -1.29 42.58
CA VAL A 48 37.03 -2.75 42.82
C VAL A 48 37.12 -3.04 44.30
N ALA A 49 36.27 -3.90 44.83
CA ALA A 49 36.63 -4.82 45.92
C ALA A 49 35.63 -5.97 46.08
N ILE A 50 36.21 -7.17 46.09
CA ILE A 50 35.64 -8.46 46.38
C ILE A 50 35.45 -8.61 47.89
N ALA A 51 34.32 -9.16 48.35
CA ALA A 51 34.22 -10.22 49.36
C ALA A 51 32.82 -10.41 49.92
N GLY A 52 32.42 -11.65 50.09
CA GLY A 52 31.55 -12.02 51.19
C GLY A 52 30.30 -12.80 50.87
N GLN A 53 30.40 -14.12 50.71
CA GLN A 53 29.29 -15.07 50.88
C GLN A 53 28.48 -14.83 52.15
N LYS A 54 27.15 -14.79 52.02
CA LYS A 54 26.14 -15.43 52.90
C LYS A 54 24.73 -15.10 52.46
N GLY A 55 23.91 -16.12 52.24
CA GLY A 55 22.49 -15.93 52.10
C GLY A 55 21.78 -16.80 51.05
N LEU A 56 22.07 -18.11 51.03
CA LEU A 56 21.17 -19.12 50.44
C LEU A 56 19.97 -19.33 51.37
N SER A 57 18.83 -18.70 51.07
CA SER A 57 17.51 -19.22 51.48
C SER A 57 16.38 -18.33 50.95
N ARG A 58 15.90 -18.60 49.75
CA ARG A 58 14.53 -18.35 49.25
C ARG A 58 14.40 -18.70 47.76
N LEU A 59 14.71 -19.93 47.45
CA LEU A 59 14.33 -20.54 46.18
C LEU A 59 13.63 -21.87 46.51
N SER A 60 12.35 -21.75 46.87
CA SER A 60 11.47 -22.91 46.92
C SER A 60 10.03 -22.45 46.94
N ARG A 61 9.52 -22.08 45.79
CA ARG A 61 8.09 -22.10 45.42
C ARG A 61 8.04 -21.75 43.96
N PHE A 62 8.08 -22.76 43.10
CA PHE A 62 7.53 -22.86 41.76
C PHE A 62 8.11 -24.12 41.09
N ASN A 63 7.70 -25.28 41.62
CA ASN A 63 7.72 -26.54 40.89
C ASN A 63 6.34 -27.15 41.03
N ALA A 64 5.33 -26.51 40.44
CA ALA A 64 4.21 -27.27 39.89
C ALA A 64 4.66 -27.74 38.51
N ALA A 65 4.74 -29.05 38.32
CA ALA A 65 4.92 -29.60 36.98
C ALA A 65 3.87 -28.96 36.05
N PRO A 66 4.25 -28.52 34.84
CA PRO A 66 3.27 -27.97 33.91
C PRO A 66 2.13 -28.98 33.74
N PRO A 67 0.87 -28.53 33.59
CA PRO A 67 -0.24 -29.43 33.36
C PRO A 67 0.08 -30.31 32.17
N MET A 68 -0.16 -31.66 32.31
CA MET A 68 0.05 -32.57 31.21
C MET A 68 -0.92 -32.23 30.10
N ILE A 69 -0.43 -31.58 29.04
CA ILE A 69 -1.19 -31.30 27.83
C ILE A 69 -1.26 -32.62 27.06
N ARG A 70 -2.48 -33.12 26.81
CA ARG A 70 -2.69 -34.33 26.01
C ARG A 70 -2.43 -34.05 24.55
N ASN A 71 -1.57 -34.84 23.94
CA ASN A 71 -1.32 -34.83 22.51
C ASN A 71 -2.04 -36.03 21.89
N ASP A 72 -3.14 -35.81 21.19
CA ASP A 72 -3.93 -36.86 20.55
C ASP A 72 -3.36 -37.29 19.18
N VAL A 73 -2.41 -36.50 18.62
CA VAL A 73 -1.74 -36.73 17.33
C VAL A 73 -0.22 -36.71 17.52
N PRO A 74 0.49 -37.80 17.16
CA PRO A 74 1.95 -37.80 17.23
C PRO A 74 2.55 -36.83 16.21
N ILE A 75 3.49 -35.99 16.64
CA ILE A 75 4.18 -35.03 15.77
C ILE A 75 5.33 -35.75 15.08
N THR A 76 5.18 -36.04 13.79
CA THR A 76 6.19 -36.67 12.95
C THR A 76 7.01 -35.62 12.19
N PRO A 77 8.26 -35.96 11.73
CA PRO A 77 9.04 -35.04 10.89
C PRO A 77 8.30 -34.63 9.59
N GLU A 78 7.50 -35.54 9.03
CA GLU A 78 6.69 -35.26 7.85
C GLU A 78 5.62 -34.20 8.16
N LEU A 79 4.93 -34.33 9.29
CA LEU A 79 3.93 -33.36 9.74
C LEU A 79 4.55 -31.98 10.01
N VAL A 80 5.74 -31.92 10.60
CA VAL A 80 6.50 -30.68 10.80
C VAL A 80 6.82 -30.00 9.46
N LYS A 81 7.26 -30.79 8.47
CA LYS A 81 7.53 -30.31 7.12
C LYS A 81 6.27 -29.83 6.40
N GLU A 82 5.16 -30.54 6.53
CA GLU A 82 3.85 -30.13 5.98
C GLU A 82 3.39 -28.79 6.56
N HIS A 83 3.76 -28.48 7.80
CA HIS A 83 3.53 -27.18 8.44
C HIS A 83 4.55 -26.09 8.03
N GLY A 84 5.46 -26.36 7.09
CA GLY A 84 6.43 -25.38 6.57
C GLY A 84 7.55 -25.01 7.54
N LEU A 85 7.71 -25.70 8.66
CA LEU A 85 8.82 -25.47 9.60
C LEU A 85 10.08 -26.21 9.13
N LYS A 86 11.23 -25.51 9.18
CA LYS A 86 12.54 -26.09 8.94
C LYS A 86 13.00 -26.88 10.18
N ALA A 87 13.93 -27.78 9.99
CA ALA A 87 14.43 -28.63 11.08
C ALA A 87 15.04 -27.82 12.24
N ASP A 88 15.81 -26.78 11.94
CA ASP A 88 16.40 -25.84 12.90
C ASP A 88 15.35 -25.00 13.63
N GLU A 89 14.30 -24.58 12.93
CA GLU A 89 13.15 -23.87 13.53
C GLU A 89 12.38 -24.78 14.50
N TYR A 90 12.17 -26.04 14.12
CA TYR A 90 11.51 -27.00 14.98
C TYR A 90 12.37 -27.38 16.21
N GLU A 91 13.67 -27.58 16.05
CA GLU A 91 14.60 -27.80 17.17
C GLU A 91 14.60 -26.61 18.15
N ARG A 92 14.60 -25.37 17.62
CA ARG A 92 14.48 -24.15 18.43
C ARG A 92 13.16 -24.12 19.16
N PHE A 93 12.05 -24.50 18.51
CA PHE A 93 10.73 -24.56 19.13
C PHE A 93 10.68 -25.59 20.28
N LEU A 94 11.23 -26.81 20.08
CA LEU A 94 11.33 -27.81 21.13
C LEU A 94 12.15 -27.31 22.34
N ALA A 95 13.27 -26.63 22.06
CA ALA A 95 14.09 -26.05 23.13
C ALA A 95 13.35 -24.97 23.91
N LEU A 96 12.50 -24.19 23.24
CA LEU A 96 11.73 -23.11 23.82
C LEU A 96 10.63 -23.61 24.77
N ILE A 97 9.90 -24.66 24.38
CA ILE A 97 8.79 -25.20 25.17
C ILE A 97 9.19 -26.32 26.12
N GLY A 98 10.36 -26.94 25.92
CA GLY A 98 10.94 -28.00 26.76
C GLY A 98 10.16 -29.33 26.74
N ARG A 99 9.32 -29.52 25.74
CA ARG A 99 8.48 -30.73 25.57
C ARG A 99 8.07 -30.90 24.10
N GLU A 100 7.44 -32.02 23.75
CA GLU A 100 6.79 -32.17 22.46
C GLU A 100 5.54 -31.25 22.39
N PRO A 101 5.31 -30.54 21.26
CA PRO A 101 4.14 -29.68 21.09
C PRO A 101 2.85 -30.48 20.84
N THR A 102 1.71 -29.86 21.09
CA THR A 102 0.43 -30.33 20.58
C THR A 102 0.32 -30.00 19.09
N LEU A 103 -0.64 -30.60 18.37
CA LEU A 103 -0.94 -30.23 16.99
C LEU A 103 -1.36 -28.76 16.88
N THR A 104 -2.15 -28.26 17.84
CA THR A 104 -2.54 -26.85 17.89
C THR A 104 -1.34 -25.92 18.08
N GLU A 105 -0.40 -26.27 18.95
CA GLU A 105 0.84 -25.52 19.13
C GLU A 105 1.73 -25.53 17.90
N LEU A 106 1.84 -26.67 17.22
CA LEU A 106 2.57 -26.77 15.95
C LEU A 106 1.97 -25.86 14.89
N GLY A 107 0.64 -25.83 14.76
CA GLY A 107 -0.06 -24.93 13.85
C GLY A 107 0.16 -23.46 14.19
N ILE A 108 0.06 -23.09 15.46
CA ILE A 108 0.30 -21.72 15.94
C ILE A 108 1.71 -21.25 15.58
N VAL A 109 2.73 -22.06 15.86
CA VAL A 109 4.13 -21.70 15.55
C VAL A 109 4.38 -21.66 14.06
N SER A 110 3.83 -22.62 13.30
CA SER A 110 3.89 -22.62 11.84
C SER A 110 3.36 -21.31 11.26
N ALA A 111 2.21 -20.83 11.76
CA ALA A 111 1.61 -19.58 11.32
C ALA A 111 2.45 -18.36 11.74
N MET A 112 2.94 -18.29 12.97
CA MET A 112 3.71 -17.13 13.46
C MET A 112 5.13 -17.05 12.91
N TRP A 113 5.76 -18.19 12.60
CA TRP A 113 7.15 -18.25 12.13
C TRP A 113 7.29 -18.46 10.62
N ASN A 114 6.18 -18.41 9.84
CA ASN A 114 6.28 -18.37 8.39
C ASN A 114 6.88 -17.04 7.91
N GLU A 115 7.25 -16.95 6.64
CA GLU A 115 7.86 -15.74 6.08
C GLU A 115 6.90 -14.54 6.11
N HIS A 116 5.63 -14.79 5.82
CA HIS A 116 4.60 -13.75 5.71
C HIS A 116 4.36 -13.01 7.04
N CYS A 117 4.25 -13.75 8.17
CA CYS A 117 4.02 -13.13 9.48
C CYS A 117 5.31 -12.63 10.16
N SER A 118 6.44 -13.34 9.99
CA SER A 118 7.67 -13.04 10.74
C SER A 118 8.65 -12.11 10.02
N TYR A 119 8.53 -11.98 8.69
CA TYR A 119 9.51 -11.27 7.85
C TYR A 119 10.95 -11.77 8.06
N LYS A 120 11.10 -13.06 8.33
CA LYS A 120 12.36 -13.66 8.80
C LYS A 120 13.54 -13.48 7.85
N SER A 121 13.31 -13.34 6.54
CA SER A 121 14.35 -13.15 5.53
C SER A 121 14.58 -11.68 5.16
N SER A 122 13.61 -10.78 5.39
CA SER A 122 13.68 -9.38 4.94
C SER A 122 13.89 -8.37 6.07
N ARG A 123 13.52 -8.71 7.30
CA ARG A 123 13.48 -7.80 8.46
C ARG A 123 14.79 -7.03 8.71
N ILE A 124 15.96 -7.67 8.50
CA ILE A 124 17.27 -7.01 8.69
C ILE A 124 17.50 -5.90 7.68
N HIS A 125 17.03 -6.06 6.44
CA HIS A 125 17.19 -5.09 5.36
C HIS A 125 16.14 -3.97 5.48
N LEU A 126 14.89 -4.30 5.82
CA LEU A 126 13.82 -3.30 6.04
C LEU A 126 14.18 -2.26 7.10
N ARG A 127 14.92 -2.66 8.14
CA ARG A 127 15.40 -1.74 9.20
C ARG A 127 16.33 -0.63 8.70
N THR A 128 16.82 -0.70 7.45
CA THR A 128 17.67 0.32 6.84
C THR A 128 16.88 1.46 6.20
N LEU A 129 15.58 1.29 6.03
CA LEU A 129 14.70 2.31 5.45
C LEU A 129 14.51 3.50 6.40
N PRO A 130 14.41 4.73 5.88
CA PRO A 130 14.08 5.89 6.68
C PRO A 130 12.59 5.90 7.03
N THR A 131 12.27 5.89 8.33
CA THR A 131 10.88 5.75 8.82
C THR A 131 10.41 6.92 9.66
N SER A 132 11.18 8.01 9.75
CA SER A 132 10.90 9.13 10.63
C SER A 132 10.99 10.47 9.92
N ALA A 133 10.04 11.34 10.22
CA ALA A 133 10.04 12.76 9.86
C ALA A 133 9.19 13.53 10.89
N PRO A 134 9.25 14.88 10.93
CA PRO A 134 8.47 15.65 11.91
C PRO A 134 6.95 15.46 11.85
N TRP A 135 6.45 15.03 10.70
CA TRP A 135 5.02 14.76 10.48
C TRP A 135 4.64 13.27 10.64
N VAL A 136 5.59 12.37 10.88
CA VAL A 136 5.28 10.96 11.14
C VAL A 136 4.83 10.78 12.59
N ILE A 137 3.60 10.32 12.78
CA ILE A 137 3.02 9.98 14.10
C ILE A 137 3.34 8.53 14.42
N GLN A 138 3.14 7.63 13.46
CA GLN A 138 3.41 6.19 13.59
C GLN A 138 4.10 5.70 12.32
N GLY A 139 5.30 5.15 12.48
CA GLY A 139 6.03 4.40 11.46
C GLY A 139 5.68 2.91 11.46
N PRO A 140 6.50 2.06 10.78
CA PRO A 140 6.26 0.62 10.72
C PRO A 140 6.24 -0.05 12.11
N GLY A 141 5.38 -1.08 12.27
CA GLY A 141 5.25 -1.84 13.52
C GLY A 141 3.84 -1.88 14.10
N GLU A 142 2.91 -1.11 13.55
CA GLU A 142 1.46 -1.19 13.79
C GLU A 142 0.73 -1.56 12.50
N ASN A 143 -0.60 -1.67 12.56
CA ASN A 143 -1.41 -2.12 11.42
C ASN A 143 -1.27 -1.22 10.19
N ALA A 144 -1.10 0.09 10.39
CA ALA A 144 -0.86 1.05 9.31
C ALA A 144 0.05 2.19 9.77
N GLY A 145 0.64 2.90 8.81
CA GLY A 145 1.39 4.13 9.05
C GLY A 145 0.47 5.32 9.27
N VAL A 146 0.92 6.27 10.09
CA VAL A 146 0.14 7.47 10.44
C VAL A 146 0.98 8.72 10.28
N ILE A 147 0.48 9.69 9.54
CA ILE A 147 1.10 11.00 9.33
C ILE A 147 0.19 12.15 9.73
N ASP A 148 0.77 13.20 10.26
CA ASP A 148 0.11 14.48 10.57
C ASP A 148 -0.09 15.27 9.26
N ILE A 149 -1.33 15.59 8.93
CA ILE A 149 -1.68 16.41 7.76
C ILE A 149 -2.13 17.83 8.14
N GLY A 150 -1.92 18.22 9.40
CA GLY A 150 -2.34 19.51 9.95
C GLY A 150 -3.80 19.51 10.41
N ASP A 151 -4.23 20.64 10.99
CA ASP A 151 -5.60 20.90 11.48
C ASP A 151 -6.12 19.88 12.51
N GLY A 152 -5.21 19.19 13.22
CA GLY A 152 -5.53 18.13 14.17
C GLY A 152 -5.99 16.83 13.52
N LEU A 153 -5.73 16.67 12.22
CA LEU A 153 -6.06 15.49 11.44
C LEU A 153 -4.80 14.65 11.15
N ALA A 154 -5.01 13.36 11.02
CA ALA A 154 -4.00 12.40 10.63
C ALA A 154 -4.50 11.57 9.43
N CYS A 155 -3.58 11.27 8.51
CA CYS A 155 -3.78 10.31 7.44
C CYS A 155 -3.19 8.97 7.86
N VAL A 156 -3.97 7.91 7.74
CA VAL A 156 -3.60 6.52 8.05
C VAL A 156 -3.64 5.73 6.76
N PHE A 157 -2.54 5.05 6.42
CA PHE A 157 -2.49 4.30 5.16
C PHE A 157 -1.51 3.13 5.18
N LYS A 158 -1.82 2.14 4.36
CA LYS A 158 -0.99 0.96 4.13
C LYS A 158 -1.30 0.35 2.76
N MET A 159 -0.36 -0.41 2.21
CA MET A 159 -0.55 -1.26 1.05
C MET A 159 -0.16 -2.69 1.42
N GLU A 160 -0.95 -3.66 0.96
CA GLU A 160 -0.67 -5.09 1.10
C GLU A 160 -0.89 -5.86 -0.20
N SER A 161 -0.23 -7.01 -0.30
CA SER A 161 -0.37 -7.95 -1.42
C SER A 161 -1.30 -9.10 -1.06
N HIS A 162 -2.16 -9.48 -2.01
CA HIS A 162 -3.04 -10.66 -1.90
C HIS A 162 -2.93 -11.53 -3.16
N ASN A 163 -1.68 -11.89 -3.52
CA ASN A 163 -1.30 -12.47 -4.80
C ASN A 163 -1.78 -13.92 -4.96
N HIS A 164 -1.34 -14.81 -4.07
CA HIS A 164 -1.60 -16.25 -4.14
C HIS A 164 -3.11 -16.58 -4.11
N PRO A 165 -3.90 -16.03 -3.18
CA PRO A 165 -5.34 -16.26 -3.19
C PRO A 165 -6.01 -15.76 -4.46
N SER A 166 -5.57 -14.61 -5.00
CA SER A 166 -6.14 -14.03 -6.23
C SER A 166 -5.81 -14.81 -7.50
N PHE A 167 -4.72 -15.55 -7.52
CA PHE A 167 -4.42 -16.45 -8.64
C PHE A 167 -5.30 -17.70 -8.63
N ILE A 168 -5.65 -18.21 -7.43
CA ILE A 168 -6.47 -19.43 -7.25
C ILE A 168 -7.95 -19.12 -7.46
N GLU A 169 -8.47 -18.08 -6.80
CA GLU A 169 -9.86 -17.62 -6.83
C GLU A 169 -9.85 -16.09 -7.04
N PRO A 170 -9.78 -15.59 -8.26
CA PRO A 170 -9.46 -14.18 -8.53
C PRO A 170 -10.48 -13.20 -7.95
N TYR A 171 -11.77 -13.56 -7.93
CA TYR A 171 -12.79 -12.71 -7.30
C TYR A 171 -12.61 -12.65 -5.78
N GLN A 172 -12.60 -13.81 -5.11
CA GLN A 172 -12.54 -13.87 -3.65
C GLN A 172 -11.18 -13.38 -3.12
N GLY A 173 -10.09 -13.79 -3.78
CA GLY A 173 -8.75 -13.35 -3.39
C GLY A 173 -8.59 -11.83 -3.48
N ALA A 174 -9.05 -11.20 -4.55
CA ALA A 174 -8.98 -9.75 -4.70
C ALA A 174 -9.95 -9.02 -3.75
N ALA A 175 -11.15 -9.54 -3.56
CA ALA A 175 -12.14 -9.00 -2.63
C ALA A 175 -11.60 -8.97 -1.18
N THR A 176 -11.04 -10.08 -0.72
CA THR A 176 -10.47 -10.19 0.64
C THR A 176 -9.17 -9.39 0.80
N GLY A 177 -8.42 -9.17 -0.27
CA GLY A 177 -7.30 -8.25 -0.27
C GLY A 177 -7.72 -6.80 0.01
N VAL A 178 -8.83 -6.35 -0.61
CA VAL A 178 -9.42 -5.03 -0.31
C VAL A 178 -9.94 -4.97 1.12
N GLY A 179 -10.67 -5.99 1.57
CA GLY A 179 -11.21 -6.04 2.94
C GLY A 179 -10.11 -6.00 3.99
N GLY A 180 -9.06 -6.82 3.84
CA GLY A 180 -7.94 -6.86 4.78
C GLY A 180 -7.27 -5.50 4.96
N ILE A 181 -6.96 -4.80 3.87
CA ILE A 181 -6.30 -3.51 3.97
C ILE A 181 -7.21 -2.40 4.53
N LEU A 182 -8.51 -2.47 4.31
CA LEU A 182 -9.48 -1.56 4.93
C LEU A 182 -9.54 -1.76 6.44
N ARG A 183 -9.49 -3.04 6.91
CA ARG A 183 -9.45 -3.36 8.35
C ARG A 183 -8.23 -2.78 9.02
N ASP A 184 -7.04 -2.91 8.43
CA ASP A 184 -5.81 -2.33 8.96
C ASP A 184 -5.94 -0.82 9.21
N VAL A 185 -6.56 -0.09 8.29
CA VAL A 185 -6.76 1.35 8.42
C VAL A 185 -7.74 1.67 9.56
N PHE A 186 -8.88 0.98 9.65
CA PHE A 186 -9.84 1.33 10.69
C PHE A 186 -9.50 0.75 12.07
N THR A 187 -8.62 -0.24 12.21
CA THR A 187 -8.02 -0.60 13.51
C THR A 187 -7.30 0.55 14.17
N MET A 188 -6.68 1.44 13.36
CA MET A 188 -6.01 2.63 13.86
C MET A 188 -6.97 3.77 14.24
N GLY A 189 -8.29 3.55 14.18
CA GLY A 189 -9.32 4.56 14.46
C GLY A 189 -9.66 5.47 13.28
N ALA A 190 -9.13 5.18 12.10
CA ALA A 190 -9.34 5.98 10.91
C ALA A 190 -10.53 5.48 10.09
N ARG A 191 -11.31 6.41 9.53
CA ARG A 191 -12.31 6.08 8.52
C ARG A 191 -11.66 5.99 7.16
N PRO A 192 -11.71 4.85 6.44
CA PRO A 192 -11.26 4.77 5.07
C PRO A 192 -11.99 5.76 4.16
N ILE A 193 -11.24 6.49 3.34
CA ILE A 193 -11.74 7.52 2.41
C ILE A 193 -11.29 7.31 0.98
N ALA A 194 -10.30 6.45 0.74
CA ALA A 194 -9.82 6.12 -0.59
C ALA A 194 -9.15 4.74 -0.61
N ALA A 195 -9.24 4.08 -1.76
CA ALA A 195 -8.50 2.87 -2.09
C ALA A 195 -7.80 3.02 -3.45
N LEU A 196 -6.67 2.34 -3.62
CA LEU A 196 -5.92 2.22 -4.88
C LEU A 196 -5.44 0.78 -5.03
N ASN A 197 -5.12 0.38 -6.28
CA ASN A 197 -4.61 -0.96 -6.53
C ASN A 197 -3.41 -0.92 -7.49
N SER A 198 -2.42 -1.79 -7.27
CA SER A 198 -1.36 -2.03 -8.24
C SER A 198 -1.42 -3.48 -8.69
N LEU A 199 -1.82 -3.69 -9.95
CA LEU A 199 -2.13 -5.00 -10.51
C LEU A 199 -1.10 -5.37 -11.58
N ARG A 200 -0.61 -6.61 -11.55
CA ARG A 200 0.27 -7.15 -12.58
C ARG A 200 -0.26 -8.51 -13.03
N PHE A 201 -0.47 -8.63 -14.33
CA PHE A 201 -1.02 -9.84 -14.96
C PHE A 201 -0.02 -10.44 -15.93
N GLY A 202 -0.23 -11.70 -16.27
CA GLY A 202 0.53 -12.40 -17.29
C GLY A 202 0.37 -11.80 -18.68
N SER A 203 1.10 -12.36 -19.65
CA SER A 203 0.97 -11.97 -21.06
C SER A 203 -0.51 -11.98 -21.50
N PRO A 204 -0.98 -10.99 -22.24
CA PRO A 204 -2.32 -11.01 -22.83
C PRO A 204 -2.60 -12.25 -23.70
N ALA A 205 -1.56 -12.86 -24.26
CA ALA A 205 -1.67 -14.09 -25.04
C ALA A 205 -1.82 -15.36 -24.19
N HIS A 206 -1.55 -15.30 -22.87
CA HIS A 206 -1.68 -16.43 -21.97
C HIS A 206 -3.16 -16.74 -21.69
N PRO A 207 -3.60 -18.01 -21.77
CA PRO A 207 -5.04 -18.38 -21.74
C PRO A 207 -5.77 -18.00 -20.45
N LYS A 208 -5.07 -17.91 -19.31
CA LYS A 208 -5.68 -17.54 -18.02
C LYS A 208 -5.78 -16.03 -17.80
N THR A 209 -4.99 -15.20 -18.47
CA THR A 209 -4.85 -13.78 -18.14
C THR A 209 -6.19 -13.04 -18.17
N ARG A 210 -7.01 -13.24 -19.20
CA ARG A 210 -8.33 -12.60 -19.31
C ARG A 210 -9.25 -12.97 -18.15
N HIS A 211 -9.30 -14.26 -17.77
CA HIS A 211 -10.09 -14.73 -16.63
C HIS A 211 -9.62 -14.09 -15.32
N LEU A 212 -8.29 -14.02 -15.12
CA LEU A 212 -7.69 -13.42 -13.93
C LEU A 212 -7.99 -11.92 -13.86
N VAL A 213 -7.84 -11.17 -14.98
CA VAL A 213 -8.20 -9.75 -15.04
C VAL A 213 -9.66 -9.54 -14.67
N ALA A 214 -10.57 -10.28 -15.34
CA ALA A 214 -12.01 -10.15 -15.09
C ALA A 214 -12.38 -10.43 -13.63
N GLY A 215 -11.86 -11.52 -13.06
CA GLY A 215 -12.16 -11.92 -11.67
C GLY A 215 -11.59 -10.95 -10.64
N VAL A 216 -10.33 -10.53 -10.80
CA VAL A 216 -9.67 -9.58 -9.89
C VAL A 216 -10.39 -8.23 -9.89
N VAL A 217 -10.65 -7.66 -11.07
CA VAL A 217 -11.33 -6.36 -11.19
C VAL A 217 -12.75 -6.44 -10.59
N ALA A 218 -13.49 -7.52 -10.87
CA ALA A 218 -14.81 -7.73 -10.29
C ALA A 218 -14.76 -7.89 -8.76
N GLY A 219 -13.75 -8.57 -8.21
CA GLY A 219 -13.56 -8.74 -6.78
C GLY A 219 -13.27 -7.43 -6.06
N ILE A 220 -12.35 -6.62 -6.60
CA ILE A 220 -12.02 -5.28 -6.08
C ILE A 220 -13.26 -4.39 -6.10
N GLY A 221 -13.95 -4.29 -7.24
CA GLY A 221 -15.15 -3.48 -7.38
C GLY A 221 -16.28 -3.98 -6.48
N GLY A 222 -16.53 -5.29 -6.44
CA GLY A 222 -17.56 -5.89 -5.62
C GLY A 222 -17.40 -5.59 -4.13
N TYR A 223 -16.17 -5.65 -3.63
CA TYR A 223 -15.90 -5.35 -2.23
C TYR A 223 -15.92 -3.84 -1.95
N GLY A 224 -15.11 -3.06 -2.65
CA GLY A 224 -14.98 -1.61 -2.42
C GLY A 224 -16.28 -0.85 -2.59
N ASN A 225 -17.05 -1.15 -3.64
CA ASN A 225 -18.34 -0.51 -3.93
C ASN A 225 -19.38 -0.83 -2.83
N SER A 226 -19.42 -2.09 -2.35
CA SER A 226 -20.37 -2.51 -1.30
C SER A 226 -19.97 -1.98 0.08
N PHE A 227 -18.67 -1.93 0.38
CA PHE A 227 -18.15 -1.30 1.59
C PHE A 227 -18.37 0.22 1.57
N GLY A 228 -18.35 0.84 0.42
CA GLY A 228 -18.58 2.27 0.24
C GLY A 228 -17.32 3.11 0.42
N VAL A 229 -16.18 2.65 -0.10
CA VAL A 229 -14.93 3.40 -0.22
C VAL A 229 -14.62 3.63 -1.70
N PRO A 230 -14.27 4.87 -2.13
CA PRO A 230 -13.92 5.11 -3.52
C PRO A 230 -12.56 4.51 -3.88
N THR A 231 -12.50 3.76 -5.00
CA THR A 231 -11.23 3.34 -5.59
C THR A 231 -10.80 4.38 -6.61
N VAL A 232 -9.86 5.24 -6.21
CA VAL A 232 -9.57 6.50 -6.89
C VAL A 232 -8.39 6.46 -7.85
N GLY A 233 -7.62 5.36 -7.87
CA GLY A 233 -6.43 5.25 -8.72
C GLY A 233 -5.82 3.87 -8.67
N GLY A 234 -4.63 3.76 -9.26
CA GLY A 234 -3.85 2.53 -9.30
C GLY A 234 -3.14 2.33 -10.62
N ALA A 235 -2.47 1.19 -10.76
CA ALA A 235 -1.75 0.80 -11.97
C ALA A 235 -2.12 -0.61 -12.42
N VAL A 236 -2.11 -0.86 -13.74
CA VAL A 236 -2.33 -2.18 -14.34
C VAL A 236 -1.30 -2.41 -15.43
N GLY A 237 -0.51 -3.49 -15.30
CA GLY A 237 0.50 -3.87 -16.28
C GLY A 237 0.46 -5.34 -16.64
N PHE A 238 1.08 -5.68 -17.78
CA PHE A 238 1.09 -7.02 -18.33
C PHE A 238 2.52 -7.46 -18.68
N HIS A 239 2.91 -8.66 -18.24
CA HIS A 239 4.20 -9.22 -18.63
C HIS A 239 4.20 -10.74 -18.45
N GLU A 240 4.86 -11.49 -19.33
CA GLU A 240 4.91 -12.97 -19.31
C GLU A 240 5.49 -13.55 -17.99
N ARG A 241 6.27 -12.78 -17.25
CA ARG A 241 6.80 -13.20 -15.96
C ARG A 241 5.73 -13.35 -14.88
N TYR A 242 4.52 -12.85 -15.11
CA TYR A 242 3.35 -12.99 -14.22
C TYR A 242 2.34 -14.05 -14.70
N ASP A 243 2.64 -14.85 -15.73
CA ASP A 243 1.74 -15.87 -16.30
C ASP A 243 1.25 -16.89 -15.25
N GLY A 244 2.13 -17.31 -14.37
CA GLY A 244 1.83 -18.29 -13.31
C GLY A 244 1.61 -17.70 -11.92
N ASN A 245 1.81 -16.39 -11.75
CA ASN A 245 1.70 -15.71 -10.44
C ASN A 245 1.43 -14.22 -10.65
N ILE A 246 0.17 -13.82 -10.55
CA ILE A 246 -0.25 -12.43 -10.69
C ILE A 246 0.01 -11.65 -9.39
N LEU A 247 0.08 -10.31 -9.51
CA LEU A 247 0.14 -9.44 -8.34
C LEU A 247 -1.15 -8.65 -8.19
N VAL A 248 -1.71 -8.73 -6.98
CA VAL A 248 -2.87 -7.96 -6.55
C VAL A 248 -2.49 -7.23 -5.29
N ASN A 249 -2.11 -5.97 -5.44
CA ASN A 249 -1.71 -5.10 -4.33
C ASN A 249 -2.82 -4.09 -4.08
N ALA A 250 -3.30 -4.01 -2.85
CA ALA A 250 -4.37 -3.10 -2.44
C ALA A 250 -3.83 -2.09 -1.43
N MET A 251 -4.10 -0.80 -1.66
CA MET A 251 -3.79 0.30 -0.77
C MET A 251 -5.07 0.91 -0.23
N ALA A 252 -5.13 1.16 1.06
CA ALA A 252 -6.20 1.91 1.70
C ALA A 252 -5.65 3.15 2.41
N VAL A 253 -6.44 4.22 2.36
CA VAL A 253 -6.14 5.52 2.98
C VAL A 253 -7.35 5.95 3.80
N GLY A 254 -7.12 6.34 5.06
CA GLY A 254 -8.18 6.80 5.95
C GLY A 254 -7.82 8.08 6.69
N LEU A 255 -8.82 8.69 7.27
CA LEU A 255 -8.71 9.89 8.11
C LEU A 255 -9.05 9.58 9.56
N ALA A 256 -8.23 10.09 10.46
CA ALA A 256 -8.46 10.07 11.91
C ALA A 256 -8.20 11.43 12.53
N ARG A 257 -8.68 11.62 13.76
CA ARG A 257 -8.22 12.72 14.62
C ARG A 257 -6.84 12.32 15.18
N LYS A 258 -5.90 13.24 15.17
CA LYS A 258 -4.54 13.02 15.69
C LYS A 258 -4.50 12.56 17.14
N ASP A 259 -5.48 12.96 17.94
CA ASP A 259 -5.64 12.61 19.35
C ASP A 259 -6.48 11.34 19.60
N ALA A 260 -6.91 10.64 18.54
CA ALA A 260 -7.76 9.45 18.60
C ALA A 260 -7.21 8.31 17.73
N ILE A 261 -5.90 8.07 17.81
CA ILE A 261 -5.25 6.93 17.16
C ILE A 261 -5.25 5.74 18.13
N PHE A 262 -5.59 4.56 17.63
CA PHE A 262 -5.61 3.30 18.38
C PHE A 262 -4.46 2.39 17.96
N TYR A 263 -4.05 1.52 18.86
CA TYR A 263 -2.90 0.63 18.69
C TYR A 263 -3.25 -0.79 19.12
N ALA A 264 -2.43 -1.74 18.67
CA ALA A 264 -2.61 -3.16 18.96
C ALA A 264 -2.11 -3.55 20.38
N ALA A 265 -1.26 -2.74 21.03
CA ALA A 265 -0.62 -3.10 22.30
C ALA A 265 -1.63 -3.27 23.44
N ALA A 266 -1.81 -4.50 23.94
CA ALA A 266 -2.66 -4.79 25.09
C ALA A 266 -2.10 -4.12 26.36
N ALA A 267 -3.00 -3.63 27.24
CA ALA A 267 -2.61 -3.04 28.52
C ALA A 267 -3.56 -3.46 29.65
N GLY A 268 -3.01 -3.52 30.87
CA GLY A 268 -3.73 -3.91 32.10
C GLY A 268 -3.91 -5.42 32.24
N VAL A 269 -3.67 -5.95 33.44
CA VAL A 269 -3.83 -7.38 33.75
C VAL A 269 -5.28 -7.66 34.15
N GLY A 270 -5.85 -8.73 33.58
CA GLY A 270 -7.23 -9.16 33.84
C GLY A 270 -8.27 -8.46 32.97
N ASN A 271 -7.86 -7.61 32.03
CA ASN A 271 -8.77 -6.94 31.11
C ASN A 271 -9.40 -7.94 30.14
N PRO A 272 -10.70 -7.80 29.83
CA PRO A 272 -11.41 -8.72 28.95
C PRO A 272 -10.89 -8.61 27.51
N ILE A 273 -10.69 -9.79 26.90
CA ILE A 273 -10.40 -9.93 25.47
C ILE A 273 -11.70 -10.32 24.80
N VAL A 274 -12.11 -9.54 23.82
CA VAL A 274 -13.40 -9.71 23.13
C VAL A 274 -13.21 -10.00 21.66
N TYR A 275 -13.99 -10.95 21.18
CA TYR A 275 -14.13 -11.31 19.77
C TYR A 275 -15.33 -10.58 19.19
N LEU A 276 -15.20 -10.04 18.00
CA LEU A 276 -16.14 -9.14 17.36
C LEU A 276 -16.27 -9.46 15.86
N GLY A 277 -17.48 -9.35 15.30
CA GLY A 277 -17.70 -9.43 13.87
C GLY A 277 -18.32 -10.75 13.42
N SER A 278 -17.89 -11.29 12.30
CA SER A 278 -18.40 -12.53 11.72
C SER A 278 -18.00 -13.78 12.48
N LYS A 279 -18.72 -14.88 12.30
CA LYS A 279 -18.41 -16.17 12.95
C LYS A 279 -17.20 -16.85 12.31
N THR A 280 -16.42 -17.54 13.14
CA THR A 280 -15.29 -18.35 12.69
C THR A 280 -15.76 -19.59 11.93
N GLY A 281 -15.26 -19.80 10.73
CA GLY A 281 -15.47 -20.98 9.88
C GLY A 281 -14.16 -21.69 9.55
N ARG A 282 -14.21 -22.69 8.65
CA ARG A 282 -13.03 -23.45 8.18
C ARG A 282 -12.32 -22.85 6.99
N ASP A 283 -12.65 -21.62 6.62
CA ASP A 283 -12.02 -20.90 5.51
C ASP A 283 -10.66 -20.33 5.88
N GLY A 284 -9.73 -20.34 4.93
CA GLY A 284 -8.39 -19.75 5.04
C GLY A 284 -7.42 -20.51 5.95
N ILE A 285 -7.76 -21.73 6.44
CA ILE A 285 -6.84 -22.52 7.24
C ILE A 285 -5.56 -22.79 6.42
N HIS A 286 -4.39 -22.41 6.95
CA HIS A 286 -3.10 -22.40 6.27
C HIS A 286 -2.92 -21.32 5.17
N GLY A 287 -3.76 -20.31 5.08
CA GLY A 287 -3.63 -19.23 4.11
C GLY A 287 -2.28 -18.51 4.21
N ALA A 288 -1.87 -18.11 5.40
CA ALA A 288 -0.57 -17.49 5.65
C ALA A 288 0.62 -18.40 5.30
N THR A 289 0.51 -19.71 5.55
CA THR A 289 1.53 -20.68 5.17
C THR A 289 1.59 -20.86 3.65
N MET A 290 0.43 -20.87 2.98
CA MET A 290 0.33 -20.92 1.52
C MET A 290 0.96 -19.69 0.87
N ALA A 291 0.78 -18.50 1.46
CA ALA A 291 1.39 -17.25 0.98
C ALA A 291 2.92 -17.25 1.04
N SER A 292 3.53 -18.22 1.74
CA SER A 292 4.98 -18.44 1.86
C SER A 292 5.46 -19.67 1.10
N ALA A 293 4.69 -20.18 0.12
CA ALA A 293 5.01 -21.37 -0.68
C ALA A 293 5.02 -21.04 -2.18
N GLU A 294 5.88 -21.73 -2.93
CA GLU A 294 5.92 -21.65 -4.39
C GLU A 294 4.67 -22.29 -5.02
N PHE A 295 4.26 -21.78 -6.17
CA PHE A 295 3.20 -22.38 -6.97
C PHE A 295 3.72 -23.54 -7.84
N ASP A 296 2.85 -24.52 -8.01
CA ASP A 296 2.99 -25.65 -8.93
C ASP A 296 1.66 -25.93 -9.68
N ASP A 297 1.69 -26.90 -10.57
CA ASP A 297 0.51 -27.26 -11.36
C ASP A 297 -0.68 -27.80 -10.51
N ALA A 298 -0.42 -28.25 -9.27
CA ALA A 298 -1.44 -28.72 -8.32
C ALA A 298 -2.02 -27.58 -7.43
N SER A 299 -1.55 -26.36 -7.57
CA SER A 299 -1.97 -25.25 -6.71
C SER A 299 -3.47 -24.91 -6.82
N ALA A 300 -4.13 -25.25 -7.93
CA ALA A 300 -5.57 -25.12 -8.09
C ALA A 300 -6.39 -26.00 -7.10
N GLU A 301 -5.80 -27.08 -6.55
CA GLU A 301 -6.44 -27.93 -5.55
C GLU A 301 -6.51 -27.25 -4.17
N LYS A 302 -5.79 -26.15 -3.97
CA LYS A 302 -5.73 -25.38 -2.70
C LYS A 302 -6.89 -24.38 -2.52
N ARG A 303 -7.96 -24.47 -3.32
CA ARG A 303 -9.18 -23.62 -3.19
C ARG A 303 -9.73 -23.50 -1.76
N PRO A 304 -9.77 -24.56 -0.94
CA PRO A 304 -10.29 -24.45 0.43
C PRO A 304 -9.46 -23.52 1.34
N THR A 305 -8.24 -23.17 0.97
CA THR A 305 -7.38 -22.25 1.72
C THR A 305 -7.63 -20.78 1.39
N VAL A 306 -8.48 -20.47 0.41
CA VAL A 306 -8.85 -19.10 0.06
C VAL A 306 -9.95 -18.60 0.97
N GLN A 307 -9.78 -17.39 1.47
CA GLN A 307 -10.77 -16.71 2.30
C GLN A 307 -11.98 -16.28 1.46
N VAL A 308 -13.13 -16.10 2.12
CA VAL A 308 -14.36 -15.56 1.52
C VAL A 308 -14.73 -14.28 2.25
N GLY A 309 -14.88 -13.18 1.52
CA GLY A 309 -15.17 -11.86 2.08
C GLY A 309 -16.67 -11.51 1.98
N ASP A 310 -17.17 -10.80 3.01
CA ASP A 310 -18.50 -10.19 3.05
C ASP A 310 -18.36 -8.66 3.29
N PRO A 311 -18.34 -7.85 2.21
CA PRO A 311 -18.14 -6.40 2.32
C PRO A 311 -19.25 -5.69 3.10
N PHE A 312 -20.46 -6.26 3.12
CA PHE A 312 -21.56 -5.70 3.92
C PHE A 312 -21.32 -5.91 5.41
N ALA A 313 -20.91 -7.13 5.81
CA ALA A 313 -20.55 -7.40 7.20
C ALA A 313 -19.37 -6.52 7.65
N GLU A 314 -18.37 -6.31 6.78
CA GLU A 314 -17.24 -5.44 7.10
C GLU A 314 -17.64 -3.96 7.22
N LYS A 315 -18.56 -3.49 6.40
CA LYS A 315 -19.12 -2.14 6.55
C LYS A 315 -19.78 -1.95 7.91
N LEU A 316 -20.56 -2.91 8.37
CA LEU A 316 -21.18 -2.88 9.69
C LEU A 316 -20.12 -2.94 10.80
N LEU A 317 -19.07 -3.74 10.59
CA LEU A 317 -17.95 -3.89 11.53
C LEU A 317 -17.18 -2.57 11.69
N LEU A 318 -16.89 -1.87 10.58
CA LEU A 318 -16.30 -0.53 10.60
C LEU A 318 -17.10 0.42 11.49
N GLU A 319 -18.42 0.53 11.24
CA GLU A 319 -19.25 1.47 11.97
C GLU A 319 -19.34 1.11 13.47
N ALA A 320 -19.46 -0.18 13.79
CA ALA A 320 -19.48 -0.66 15.18
C ALA A 320 -18.15 -0.40 15.90
N CYS A 321 -17.01 -0.65 15.25
CA CYS A 321 -15.69 -0.40 15.81
C CYS A 321 -15.46 1.09 16.07
N LEU A 322 -15.74 1.95 15.09
CA LEU A 322 -15.58 3.40 15.26
C LEU A 322 -16.53 3.99 16.32
N GLU A 323 -17.76 3.43 16.48
CA GLU A 323 -18.68 3.81 17.54
C GLU A 323 -18.13 3.39 18.92
N LEU A 324 -17.64 2.15 19.04
CA LEU A 324 -17.08 1.65 20.29
C LEU A 324 -15.79 2.38 20.71
N MET A 325 -14.93 2.73 19.74
CA MET A 325 -13.73 3.54 20.00
C MET A 325 -14.08 4.91 20.61
N LYS A 326 -15.15 5.56 20.11
CA LYS A 326 -15.61 6.85 20.62
C LYS A 326 -16.16 6.76 22.05
N SER A 327 -16.64 5.62 22.50
CA SER A 327 -17.10 5.43 23.89
C SER A 327 -15.97 5.44 24.90
N GLY A 328 -14.72 5.27 24.43
CA GLY A 328 -13.54 5.17 25.28
C GLY A 328 -13.39 3.81 25.98
N ALA A 329 -14.12 2.78 25.57
CA ALA A 329 -14.06 1.42 26.11
C ALA A 329 -12.82 0.65 25.64
N VAL A 330 -12.31 0.96 24.44
CA VAL A 330 -11.23 0.22 23.80
C VAL A 330 -9.87 0.61 24.39
N ILE A 331 -9.08 -0.39 24.74
CA ILE A 331 -7.68 -0.26 25.16
C ILE A 331 -6.76 -0.58 23.97
N ALA A 332 -7.01 -1.72 23.32
CA ALA A 332 -6.24 -2.18 22.16
C ALA A 332 -7.16 -2.90 21.17
N ILE A 333 -6.79 -2.89 19.91
CA ILE A 333 -7.54 -3.50 18.82
C ILE A 333 -6.59 -4.06 17.78
N GLN A 334 -6.93 -5.23 17.23
CA GLN A 334 -6.25 -5.89 16.12
C GLN A 334 -7.28 -6.55 15.22
N ASP A 335 -7.06 -6.54 13.91
CA ASP A 335 -7.86 -7.34 13.00
C ASP A 335 -7.45 -8.82 13.06
N MET A 336 -8.31 -9.69 12.57
CA MET A 336 -8.01 -11.11 12.41
C MET A 336 -7.78 -11.41 10.92
N GLY A 337 -6.65 -10.91 10.40
CA GLY A 337 -6.18 -11.16 9.03
C GLY A 337 -5.47 -12.50 8.89
N ALA A 338 -4.22 -12.48 8.42
CA ALA A 338 -3.37 -13.65 8.28
C ALA A 338 -3.23 -14.39 9.63
N ALA A 339 -3.34 -15.74 9.59
CA ALA A 339 -3.36 -16.60 10.77
C ALA A 339 -4.46 -16.28 11.81
N GLY A 340 -5.41 -15.44 11.48
CA GLY A 340 -6.65 -15.20 12.22
C GLY A 340 -6.47 -14.89 13.71
N LEU A 341 -7.14 -15.65 14.59
CA LEU A 341 -7.10 -15.44 16.04
C LEU A 341 -5.71 -15.65 16.64
N THR A 342 -4.87 -16.47 16.00
CA THR A 342 -3.48 -16.70 16.45
C THR A 342 -2.66 -15.42 16.40
N CYS A 343 -2.57 -14.80 15.22
CA CYS A 343 -1.75 -13.61 15.01
C CYS A 343 -2.23 -12.44 15.86
N SER A 344 -3.52 -12.12 15.79
CA SER A 344 -4.09 -11.01 16.56
C SER A 344 -3.86 -11.14 18.06
N ALA A 345 -4.08 -12.31 18.66
CA ALA A 345 -3.91 -12.49 20.10
C ALA A 345 -2.43 -12.45 20.54
N VAL A 346 -1.54 -13.06 19.75
CA VAL A 346 -0.10 -13.08 20.02
C VAL A 346 0.50 -11.69 19.90
N GLU A 347 0.19 -10.98 18.82
CA GLU A 347 0.71 -9.62 18.60
C GLU A 347 0.26 -8.63 19.67
N MET A 348 -1.03 -8.65 20.02
CA MET A 348 -1.55 -7.77 21.05
C MET A 348 -0.87 -8.01 22.41
N GLY A 349 -0.69 -9.27 22.77
CA GLY A 349 -0.03 -9.64 24.03
C GLY A 349 1.45 -9.33 24.03
N ALA A 350 2.18 -9.68 22.97
CA ALA A 350 3.61 -9.46 22.84
C ALA A 350 3.95 -7.95 22.85
N LYS A 351 3.27 -7.13 22.03
CA LYS A 351 3.41 -5.66 22.03
C LYS A 351 3.09 -5.04 23.38
N GLY A 352 2.08 -5.56 24.08
CA GLY A 352 1.66 -5.09 25.40
C GLY A 352 2.53 -5.61 26.57
N ASN A 353 3.48 -6.50 26.31
CA ASN A 353 4.26 -7.19 27.35
C ASN A 353 3.37 -7.90 28.38
N LEU A 354 2.30 -8.54 27.90
CA LEU A 354 1.31 -9.29 28.71
C LEU A 354 1.13 -10.70 28.15
N GLY A 355 0.69 -11.62 28.99
CA GLY A 355 0.17 -12.91 28.53
C GLY A 355 -1.28 -12.77 28.10
N VAL A 356 -1.74 -13.74 27.31
CA VAL A 356 -3.12 -13.86 26.82
C VAL A 356 -3.66 -15.23 27.17
N GLU A 357 -4.85 -15.31 27.77
CA GLU A 357 -5.60 -16.54 28.02
C GLU A 357 -6.90 -16.50 27.23
N LEU A 358 -7.09 -17.47 26.34
CA LEU A 358 -8.29 -17.63 25.51
C LEU A 358 -9.06 -18.89 25.89
N ASP A 359 -10.38 -18.81 25.75
CA ASP A 359 -11.33 -19.91 25.93
C ASP A 359 -12.14 -20.08 24.62
N LEU A 360 -11.73 -21.06 23.81
CA LEU A 360 -12.31 -21.29 22.49
C LEU A 360 -13.77 -21.77 22.54
N ASP A 361 -14.23 -22.28 23.66
CA ASP A 361 -15.64 -22.66 23.85
C ASP A 361 -16.59 -21.45 23.76
N LYS A 362 -16.05 -20.25 23.86
CA LYS A 362 -16.77 -18.97 23.78
C LYS A 362 -16.67 -18.28 22.41
N VAL A 363 -15.82 -18.78 21.53
CA VAL A 363 -15.66 -18.20 20.18
C VAL A 363 -16.90 -18.53 19.34
N PRO A 364 -17.56 -17.53 18.74
CA PRO A 364 -18.66 -17.77 17.83
C PRO A 364 -18.17 -18.55 16.59
N THR A 365 -18.74 -19.72 16.35
CA THR A 365 -18.41 -20.58 15.21
C THR A 365 -19.58 -20.68 14.24
N ARG A 366 -19.25 -20.71 12.93
CA ARG A 366 -20.23 -20.94 11.86
C ARG A 366 -20.58 -22.42 11.70
N GLU A 367 -19.63 -23.29 12.03
CA GLU A 367 -19.71 -24.73 11.83
C GLU A 367 -19.60 -25.46 13.17
N GLU A 368 -20.37 -26.50 13.33
CA GLU A 368 -20.32 -27.37 14.52
C GLU A 368 -19.06 -28.25 14.52
N GLY A 369 -18.57 -28.56 15.70
CA GLY A 369 -17.49 -29.52 15.89
C GLY A 369 -16.11 -29.06 15.46
N MET A 370 -15.89 -27.77 15.31
CA MET A 370 -14.55 -27.24 15.03
C MET A 370 -13.57 -27.62 16.14
N THR A 371 -12.37 -28.01 15.74
CA THR A 371 -11.25 -28.29 16.63
C THR A 371 -10.55 -27.00 17.07
N ALA A 372 -9.76 -27.06 18.13
CA ALA A 372 -8.93 -25.92 18.55
C ALA A 372 -7.95 -25.49 17.44
N TYR A 373 -7.37 -26.45 16.73
CA TYR A 373 -6.50 -26.22 15.59
C TYR A 373 -7.20 -25.40 14.50
N GLU A 374 -8.38 -25.83 14.07
CA GLU A 374 -9.15 -25.12 13.04
C GLU A 374 -9.56 -23.70 13.48
N MET A 375 -9.99 -23.54 14.74
CA MET A 375 -10.39 -22.21 15.26
C MET A 375 -9.23 -21.22 15.37
N MET A 376 -8.04 -21.71 15.76
CA MET A 376 -6.86 -20.86 15.91
C MET A 376 -6.27 -20.42 14.57
N LEU A 377 -6.36 -21.27 13.53
CA LEU A 377 -5.76 -21.05 12.22
C LEU A 377 -6.76 -20.59 11.14
N SER A 378 -8.04 -20.49 11.47
CA SER A 378 -9.05 -19.95 10.58
C SER A 378 -8.76 -18.50 10.24
N GLU A 379 -8.80 -18.16 8.95
CA GLU A 379 -8.67 -16.79 8.45
C GLU A 379 -10.02 -16.26 7.91
N SER A 380 -11.14 -16.68 8.50
CA SER A 380 -12.46 -16.09 8.23
C SER A 380 -12.36 -14.58 8.36
N GLN A 381 -12.90 -13.87 7.39
CA GLN A 381 -12.79 -12.43 7.28
C GLN A 381 -13.77 -11.70 8.22
N GLU A 382 -13.71 -10.38 8.24
CA GLU A 382 -14.62 -9.48 8.98
C GLU A 382 -14.67 -9.75 10.48
N ARG A 383 -13.49 -10.05 11.07
CA ARG A 383 -13.35 -10.31 12.50
C ARG A 383 -12.30 -9.39 13.14
N MET A 384 -12.56 -8.98 14.38
CA MET A 384 -11.66 -8.15 15.18
C MET A 384 -11.46 -8.74 16.58
N LEU A 385 -10.29 -8.48 17.13
CA LEU A 385 -9.97 -8.76 18.53
C LEU A 385 -9.71 -7.44 19.26
N MET A 386 -10.34 -7.25 20.42
CA MET A 386 -10.11 -6.06 21.24
C MET A 386 -9.81 -6.41 22.69
N VAL A 387 -9.05 -5.55 23.35
CA VAL A 387 -8.95 -5.50 24.81
C VAL A 387 -9.77 -4.32 25.27
N LEU A 388 -10.75 -4.58 26.14
CA LEU A 388 -11.63 -3.54 26.69
C LEU A 388 -11.24 -3.15 28.12
N LYS A 389 -11.65 -1.97 28.53
CA LYS A 389 -11.66 -1.57 29.94
C LYS A 389 -12.66 -2.44 30.72
N PRO A 390 -12.32 -2.92 31.93
CA PRO A 390 -13.22 -3.73 32.73
C PRO A 390 -14.55 -3.00 32.99
N GLY A 391 -15.67 -3.72 32.83
CA GLY A 391 -17.02 -3.19 33.04
C GLY A 391 -17.65 -2.53 31.83
N MET A 392 -16.93 -2.44 30.68
CA MET A 392 -17.46 -1.87 29.44
C MET A 392 -18.03 -2.94 28.48
N GLU A 393 -18.03 -4.21 28.88
CA GLU A 393 -18.43 -5.34 28.03
C GLU A 393 -19.89 -5.27 27.62
N ALA A 394 -20.78 -4.82 28.51
CA ALA A 394 -22.22 -4.71 28.22
C ALA A 394 -22.49 -3.59 27.20
N GLU A 395 -21.84 -2.44 27.33
CA GLU A 395 -21.95 -1.33 26.36
C GLU A 395 -21.44 -1.75 24.99
N ALA A 396 -20.27 -2.42 24.95
CA ALA A 396 -19.71 -2.95 23.71
C ALA A 396 -20.66 -3.96 23.06
N GLN A 397 -21.23 -4.88 23.83
CA GLN A 397 -22.21 -5.85 23.35
C GLN A 397 -23.46 -5.17 22.77
N ASP A 398 -23.95 -4.11 23.41
CA ASP A 398 -25.13 -3.38 22.92
C ASP A 398 -24.86 -2.64 21.61
N ILE A 399 -23.65 -2.07 21.44
CA ILE A 399 -23.21 -1.46 20.16
C ILE A 399 -23.17 -2.54 19.08
N PHE A 400 -22.49 -3.68 19.30
CA PHE A 400 -22.39 -4.75 18.29
C PHE A 400 -23.74 -5.39 17.96
N ARG A 401 -24.60 -5.56 18.95
CA ARG A 401 -25.99 -6.00 18.73
C ARG A 401 -26.79 -5.01 17.89
N LYS A 402 -26.64 -3.71 18.10
CA LYS A 402 -27.25 -2.65 17.27
C LYS A 402 -26.88 -2.80 15.80
N TRP A 403 -25.63 -3.15 15.51
CA TRP A 403 -25.11 -3.35 14.16
C TRP A 403 -25.33 -4.77 13.61
N GLY A 404 -25.95 -5.68 14.39
CA GLY A 404 -26.25 -7.05 13.97
C GLY A 404 -25.02 -7.98 13.91
N LEU A 405 -23.97 -7.66 14.65
CA LEU A 405 -22.71 -8.40 14.67
C LEU A 405 -22.56 -9.24 15.94
N ASP A 406 -21.79 -10.34 15.83
CA ASP A 406 -21.45 -11.16 17.00
C ASP A 406 -20.47 -10.44 17.93
N PHE A 407 -20.64 -10.70 19.23
CA PHE A 407 -19.78 -10.21 20.31
C PHE A 407 -19.61 -11.30 21.36
N ALA A 408 -18.38 -11.61 21.73
CA ALA A 408 -18.10 -12.59 22.78
C ALA A 408 -16.86 -12.19 23.62
N VAL A 409 -16.96 -12.32 24.94
CA VAL A 409 -15.79 -12.24 25.82
C VAL A 409 -15.13 -13.62 25.81
N ILE A 410 -14.04 -13.75 25.08
CA ILE A 410 -13.36 -15.04 24.85
C ILE A 410 -12.12 -15.24 25.71
N GLY A 411 -11.66 -14.21 26.44
CA GLY A 411 -10.44 -14.33 27.20
C GLY A 411 -10.12 -13.13 28.07
N LYS A 412 -8.89 -13.07 28.52
CA LYS A 412 -8.35 -11.99 29.34
C LYS A 412 -6.85 -11.86 29.18
N THR A 413 -6.32 -10.70 29.45
CA THR A 413 -4.89 -10.43 29.60
C THR A 413 -4.37 -10.97 30.95
N THR A 414 -3.10 -11.40 30.99
CA THR A 414 -2.45 -11.95 32.18
C THR A 414 -1.05 -11.37 32.37
N ASP A 415 -0.45 -11.55 33.54
CA ASP A 415 0.94 -11.19 33.85
C ASP A 415 1.94 -12.34 33.66
N THR A 416 1.48 -13.44 33.06
CA THR A 416 2.28 -14.67 32.94
C THR A 416 3.25 -14.67 31.77
N LEU A 417 3.11 -13.76 30.81
CA LEU A 417 3.81 -13.76 29.51
C LEU A 417 3.63 -15.08 28.73
N ARG A 418 2.48 -15.72 28.94
CA ARG A 418 2.12 -16.96 28.26
C ARG A 418 0.93 -16.74 27.35
N PHE A 419 0.91 -17.42 26.22
CA PHE A 419 -0.23 -17.58 25.36
C PHE A 419 -0.90 -18.92 25.70
N VAL A 420 -2.00 -18.84 26.43
CA VAL A 420 -2.72 -20.03 26.93
C VAL A 420 -4.05 -20.13 26.20
N VAL A 421 -4.27 -21.27 25.54
CA VAL A 421 -5.52 -21.54 24.82
C VAL A 421 -6.22 -22.75 25.45
N LYS A 422 -7.51 -22.59 25.77
CA LYS A 422 -8.37 -23.60 26.35
C LYS A 422 -9.46 -24.01 25.37
N HIS A 423 -9.77 -25.29 25.33
CA HIS A 423 -10.87 -25.86 24.57
C HIS A 423 -11.45 -27.08 25.30
N ARG A 424 -12.77 -27.13 25.43
CA ARG A 424 -13.51 -28.21 26.15
C ARG A 424 -13.00 -28.42 27.58
N GLY A 425 -12.62 -27.29 28.23
CA GLY A 425 -12.11 -27.30 29.59
C GLY A 425 -10.65 -27.77 29.76
N GLU A 426 -9.96 -28.13 28.68
CA GLU A 426 -8.55 -28.53 28.66
C GLU A 426 -7.65 -27.41 28.09
N VAL A 427 -6.40 -27.33 28.55
CA VAL A 427 -5.38 -26.48 27.93
C VAL A 427 -4.84 -27.20 26.72
N VAL A 428 -5.01 -26.58 25.53
CA VAL A 428 -4.62 -27.14 24.23
C VAL A 428 -3.36 -26.47 23.66
N ALA A 429 -3.00 -25.28 24.18
CA ALA A 429 -1.72 -24.62 23.91
C ALA A 429 -1.28 -23.81 25.13
N ASP A 430 0.04 -23.81 25.40
CA ASP A 430 0.69 -23.02 26.43
C ASP A 430 2.10 -22.66 25.96
N LEU A 431 2.25 -21.46 25.37
CA LEU A 431 3.43 -21.01 24.65
C LEU A 431 3.96 -19.71 25.25
N PRO A 432 5.27 -19.45 25.22
CA PRO A 432 5.82 -18.16 25.60
C PRO A 432 5.50 -17.12 24.51
N ILE A 433 4.77 -16.07 24.89
CA ILE A 433 4.13 -15.15 23.92
C ILE A 433 5.13 -14.26 23.18
N LYS A 434 6.22 -13.84 23.86
CA LYS A 434 7.23 -12.95 23.26
C LYS A 434 8.04 -13.65 22.18
N GLU A 435 8.51 -14.83 22.52
CA GLU A 435 9.35 -15.66 21.63
C GLU A 435 8.52 -16.14 20.43
N LEU A 436 7.22 -16.26 20.60
CA LEU A 436 6.32 -16.60 19.52
C LEU A 436 6.11 -15.42 18.56
N GLY A 437 5.98 -14.20 19.04
CA GLY A 437 5.74 -12.98 18.25
C GLY A 437 7.03 -12.24 17.89
N ASP A 438 7.64 -11.56 18.86
CA ASP A 438 8.74 -10.61 18.61
C ASP A 438 10.09 -11.27 18.30
N GLU A 439 10.33 -12.49 18.79
CA GLU A 439 11.59 -13.21 18.73
C GLU A 439 11.56 -14.39 17.73
N ALA A 440 10.72 -14.31 16.70
CA ALA A 440 10.72 -15.26 15.60
C ALA A 440 12.12 -15.37 14.97
N PRO A 441 12.47 -16.50 14.31
CA PRO A 441 13.73 -16.63 13.58
C PRO A 441 13.99 -15.46 12.64
N VAL A 442 15.24 -15.02 12.55
CA VAL A 442 15.69 -13.98 11.61
C VAL A 442 16.90 -14.49 10.86
N TYR A 443 16.89 -14.42 9.55
CA TYR A 443 17.95 -14.92 8.68
C TYR A 443 18.64 -13.77 7.95
N ASP A 444 19.97 -13.80 7.96
CA ASP A 444 20.80 -13.05 7.01
C ASP A 444 21.10 -13.99 5.83
N ARG A 445 20.23 -13.92 4.82
CA ARG A 445 20.31 -14.84 3.70
C ARG A 445 21.44 -14.47 2.75
N PRO A 446 22.18 -15.47 2.22
CA PRO A 446 23.15 -15.22 1.17
C PRO A 446 22.50 -14.52 -0.03
N HIS A 447 23.14 -13.49 -0.54
CA HIS A 447 22.67 -12.80 -1.73
C HIS A 447 23.82 -12.45 -2.67
N LEU A 448 23.55 -12.47 -3.96
CA LEU A 448 24.51 -12.10 -4.99
C LEU A 448 24.46 -10.60 -5.25
N ALA A 449 25.60 -10.02 -5.60
CA ALA A 449 25.64 -8.67 -6.15
C ALA A 449 24.90 -8.65 -7.50
N ASN A 450 24.14 -7.60 -7.72
CA ASN A 450 23.40 -7.43 -8.96
C ASN A 450 24.36 -7.26 -10.14
N THR A 451 24.00 -7.84 -11.28
CA THR A 451 24.68 -7.62 -12.55
C THR A 451 24.04 -6.42 -13.25
N PHE A 452 24.85 -5.43 -13.61
CA PHE A 452 24.39 -4.26 -14.33
C PHE A 452 24.33 -4.53 -15.83
N GLN A 453 23.27 -4.09 -16.46
CA GLN A 453 23.17 -4.11 -17.92
C GLN A 453 23.93 -2.91 -18.53
N PRO A 454 24.48 -3.04 -19.76
CA PRO A 454 25.17 -1.94 -20.42
C PRO A 454 24.21 -0.82 -20.82
N VAL A 455 24.69 0.41 -20.82
CA VAL A 455 23.96 1.55 -21.39
C VAL A 455 23.84 1.38 -22.91
N ILE A 456 22.65 1.56 -23.44
CA ILE A 456 22.38 1.55 -24.87
C ILE A 456 22.47 2.99 -25.39
N PRO A 457 23.47 3.32 -26.24
CA PRO A 457 23.54 4.64 -26.84
C PRO A 457 22.30 4.91 -27.71
N PRO A 458 21.65 6.06 -27.61
CA PRO A 458 20.46 6.39 -28.39
C PRO A 458 20.65 6.21 -29.91
N GLU A 459 21.83 6.56 -30.42
CA GLU A 459 22.19 6.46 -31.84
C GLU A 459 22.31 5.00 -32.34
N SER A 460 22.46 4.04 -31.43
CA SER A 460 22.56 2.60 -31.76
C SER A 460 21.22 1.94 -31.97
N VAL A 461 20.13 2.62 -31.58
CA VAL A 461 18.76 2.11 -31.72
C VAL A 461 18.16 2.64 -33.03
N ALA A 462 17.84 1.72 -33.94
CA ALA A 462 17.18 2.09 -35.17
C ALA A 462 15.70 2.40 -34.95
N ALA A 463 15.15 3.36 -35.66
CA ALA A 463 13.72 3.60 -35.75
C ALA A 463 13.10 2.71 -36.85
N PRO A 464 12.44 1.58 -36.52
CA PRO A 464 11.94 0.65 -37.52
C PRO A 464 10.67 1.16 -38.24
N VAL A 465 10.01 2.15 -37.63
CA VAL A 465 8.81 2.83 -38.16
C VAL A 465 8.93 4.34 -37.93
N SER A 466 8.04 5.15 -38.55
CA SER A 466 7.97 6.58 -38.24
C SER A 466 7.59 6.84 -36.77
N ASN A 467 7.95 8.03 -36.28
CA ASN A 467 7.61 8.37 -34.88
C ASN A 467 6.09 8.45 -34.66
N ALA A 468 5.35 8.89 -35.69
CA ALA A 468 3.90 8.93 -35.65
C ALA A 468 3.29 7.52 -35.51
N GLU A 469 3.78 6.56 -36.31
CA GLU A 469 3.34 5.16 -36.21
C GLU A 469 3.77 4.52 -34.90
N ALA A 470 4.99 4.82 -34.39
CA ALA A 470 5.46 4.34 -33.10
C ALA A 470 4.55 4.84 -31.96
N LEU A 471 4.23 6.15 -31.96
CA LEU A 471 3.34 6.76 -30.97
C LEU A 471 1.97 6.08 -30.96
N LYS A 472 1.37 5.85 -32.14
CA LYS A 472 0.08 5.20 -32.25
C LYS A 472 0.09 3.78 -31.69
N ARG A 473 1.13 3.00 -32.01
CA ARG A 473 1.29 1.64 -31.47
C ARG A 473 1.50 1.64 -29.97
N LEU A 474 2.31 2.53 -29.44
CA LEU A 474 2.55 2.68 -28.01
C LEU A 474 1.28 3.07 -27.27
N ALA A 475 0.55 4.08 -27.74
CA ALA A 475 -0.70 4.52 -27.13
C ALA A 475 -1.77 3.40 -27.05
N GLY A 476 -1.75 2.46 -28.02
CA GLY A 476 -2.64 1.29 -28.05
C GLY A 476 -2.02 0.01 -27.49
N SER A 477 -0.83 0.06 -26.88
CA SER A 477 -0.20 -1.14 -26.30
C SER A 477 -0.84 -1.55 -24.96
N PRO A 478 -0.72 -2.83 -24.55
CA PRO A 478 -1.32 -3.32 -23.32
C PRO A 478 -0.98 -2.50 -22.07
N ASP A 479 0.28 -2.03 -21.96
CA ASP A 479 0.72 -1.28 -20.79
C ASP A 479 0.31 0.19 -20.83
N LEU A 480 0.31 0.83 -22.02
CA LEU A 480 0.03 2.26 -22.15
C LEU A 480 -1.41 2.57 -22.59
N CYS A 481 -2.22 1.58 -22.99
CA CYS A 481 -3.62 1.83 -23.31
C CYS A 481 -4.43 2.26 -22.09
N SER A 482 -5.56 2.91 -22.34
CA SER A 482 -6.49 3.33 -21.30
C SER A 482 -6.92 2.19 -20.40
N LYS A 483 -6.83 2.38 -19.09
CA LYS A 483 -7.33 1.45 -18.08
C LYS A 483 -8.78 1.74 -17.68
N ARG A 484 -9.50 2.50 -18.50
CA ARG A 484 -10.88 2.92 -18.26
C ARG A 484 -11.81 1.74 -18.01
N TRP A 485 -11.68 0.65 -18.77
CA TRP A 485 -12.44 -0.59 -18.57
C TRP A 485 -12.29 -1.14 -17.14
N VAL A 486 -11.13 -0.96 -16.48
CA VAL A 486 -10.88 -1.37 -15.09
C VAL A 486 -11.59 -0.44 -14.12
N TRP A 487 -11.24 0.85 -14.14
CA TRP A 487 -11.69 1.78 -13.12
C TRP A 487 -13.16 2.22 -13.28
N GLU A 488 -13.81 2.03 -14.43
CA GLU A 488 -15.27 2.22 -14.58
C GLU A 488 -16.10 1.18 -13.80
N GLN A 489 -15.51 0.05 -13.39
CA GLN A 489 -16.14 -0.96 -12.53
C GLN A 489 -16.06 -0.60 -11.05
N TYR A 490 -15.26 0.40 -10.71
CA TYR A 490 -15.07 0.89 -9.35
C TYR A 490 -15.90 2.15 -9.11
N ASP A 491 -16.55 2.24 -7.96
CA ASP A 491 -17.15 3.50 -7.54
C ASP A 491 -16.03 4.42 -7.03
N HIS A 492 -15.54 5.28 -7.90
CA HIS A 492 -14.50 6.25 -7.58
C HIS A 492 -15.06 7.60 -7.11
N LEU A 493 -16.39 7.74 -7.03
CA LEU A 493 -17.07 8.99 -6.67
C LEU A 493 -17.85 8.92 -5.36
N ILE A 494 -18.03 7.73 -4.76
CA ILE A 494 -18.73 7.58 -3.49
C ILE A 494 -18.07 8.45 -2.42
N LEU A 495 -18.82 8.90 -1.45
CA LEU A 495 -18.50 9.93 -0.46
C LEU A 495 -18.40 11.36 -1.03
N GLY A 496 -18.36 11.56 -2.35
CA GLY A 496 -18.37 12.87 -3.00
C GLY A 496 -17.11 13.72 -2.80
N ASN A 497 -15.99 13.11 -2.44
CA ASN A 497 -14.73 13.80 -2.12
C ASN A 497 -13.63 13.66 -3.18
N THR A 498 -13.84 12.87 -4.22
CA THR A 498 -12.88 12.72 -5.32
C THR A 498 -12.85 13.98 -6.18
N VAL A 499 -11.72 14.68 -6.19
CA VAL A 499 -11.47 15.89 -6.98
C VAL A 499 -10.83 15.55 -8.32
N GLN A 500 -9.75 14.74 -8.30
CA GLN A 500 -9.10 14.18 -9.47
C GLN A 500 -9.47 12.70 -9.56
N THR A 501 -10.22 12.35 -10.62
CA THR A 501 -10.63 10.96 -10.92
C THR A 501 -9.47 10.16 -11.52
N PRO A 502 -9.58 8.80 -11.61
CA PRO A 502 -8.57 7.99 -12.28
C PRO A 502 -8.25 8.47 -13.70
N GLY A 503 -6.98 8.35 -14.11
CA GLY A 503 -6.48 8.76 -15.43
C GLY A 503 -5.61 10.03 -15.42
N GLY A 504 -5.18 10.52 -14.25
CA GLY A 504 -4.17 11.56 -14.08
C GLY A 504 -2.96 11.03 -13.31
N ASP A 505 -1.94 11.87 -13.09
CA ASP A 505 -0.69 11.50 -12.41
C ASP A 505 -0.91 11.01 -10.98
N ALA A 506 -1.80 11.66 -10.24
CA ALA A 506 -2.22 11.22 -8.91
C ALA A 506 -3.71 11.51 -8.71
N ALA A 507 -4.37 10.67 -7.92
CA ALA A 507 -5.72 10.96 -7.45
C ALA A 507 -5.70 12.08 -6.40
N ILE A 508 -6.74 12.92 -6.39
CA ILE A 508 -6.93 13.93 -5.36
C ILE A 508 -8.26 13.68 -4.65
N VAL A 509 -8.19 13.50 -3.33
CA VAL A 509 -9.36 13.31 -2.48
C VAL A 509 -9.43 14.43 -1.46
N ARG A 510 -10.57 15.14 -1.40
CA ARG A 510 -10.79 16.23 -0.46
C ARG A 510 -10.89 15.70 0.98
N VAL A 511 -10.30 16.43 1.90
CA VAL A 511 -10.32 16.14 3.34
C VAL A 511 -11.48 16.89 3.98
N GLU A 512 -12.46 16.14 4.49
CA GLU A 512 -13.70 16.71 5.07
C GLU A 512 -14.37 17.74 4.14
N ASP A 513 -15.03 18.76 4.66
CA ASP A 513 -15.66 19.84 3.89
C ASP A 513 -14.71 21.03 3.63
N GLY A 514 -13.41 20.86 3.94
CA GLY A 514 -12.39 21.90 3.82
C GLY A 514 -11.79 22.01 2.41
N PRO A 515 -10.88 22.97 2.20
CA PRO A 515 -10.15 23.11 0.95
C PRO A 515 -9.01 22.08 0.80
N LYS A 516 -8.55 21.48 1.91
CA LYS A 516 -7.44 20.54 1.95
C LYS A 516 -7.74 19.26 1.19
N GLY A 517 -6.74 18.67 0.54
CA GLY A 517 -6.84 17.37 -0.13
C GLY A 517 -5.63 16.50 0.10
N LEU A 518 -5.78 15.20 -0.15
CA LEU A 518 -4.71 14.23 -0.25
C LEU A 518 -4.46 13.91 -1.71
N ALA A 519 -3.19 13.89 -2.13
CA ALA A 519 -2.74 13.35 -3.40
C ALA A 519 -2.21 11.95 -3.18
N LEU A 520 -2.67 10.99 -3.99
CA LEU A 520 -2.46 9.56 -3.79
C LEU A 520 -2.02 8.89 -5.10
N THR A 521 -0.98 8.05 -5.06
CA THR A 521 -0.49 7.30 -6.22
C THR A 521 0.07 5.93 -5.84
N THR A 522 0.27 5.06 -6.84
CA THR A 522 0.95 3.77 -6.70
C THR A 522 1.84 3.52 -7.90
N ASP A 523 3.16 3.38 -7.68
CA ASP A 523 4.14 3.39 -8.76
C ASP A 523 5.19 2.29 -8.62
N VAL A 524 5.57 1.70 -9.75
CA VAL A 524 6.73 0.82 -9.95
C VAL A 524 6.91 0.47 -11.42
N THR A 525 8.14 0.47 -11.90
CA THR A 525 8.53 -0.07 -13.21
C THR A 525 9.35 -1.34 -13.04
N PRO A 526 8.73 -2.54 -13.06
CA PRO A 526 9.41 -3.80 -12.70
C PRO A 526 10.58 -4.16 -13.61
N ARG A 527 10.55 -3.82 -14.89
CA ARG A 527 11.65 -4.05 -15.82
C ARG A 527 12.93 -3.26 -15.46
N TYR A 528 12.77 -2.08 -14.85
CA TYR A 528 13.90 -1.33 -14.29
C TYR A 528 14.51 -2.05 -13.11
N CYS A 529 13.67 -2.58 -12.22
CA CYS A 529 14.10 -3.34 -11.05
C CYS A 529 14.80 -4.66 -11.43
N GLU A 530 14.41 -5.31 -12.54
CA GLU A 530 15.10 -6.50 -13.07
C GLU A 530 16.47 -6.14 -13.63
N ALA A 531 16.58 -5.04 -14.36
CA ALA A 531 17.83 -4.62 -15.01
C ALA A 531 18.85 -4.04 -14.03
N ASP A 532 18.40 -3.22 -13.08
CA ASP A 532 19.18 -2.68 -11.97
C ASP A 532 18.26 -2.45 -10.75
N PRO A 533 18.28 -3.36 -9.77
CA PRO A 533 17.41 -3.27 -8.61
C PRO A 533 17.58 -2.00 -7.77
N VAL A 534 18.79 -1.43 -7.70
CA VAL A 534 19.02 -0.20 -6.96
C VAL A 534 18.39 0.98 -7.68
N GLU A 535 18.61 1.08 -8.98
CA GLU A 535 18.07 2.17 -9.79
C GLU A 535 16.54 2.06 -9.93
N GLY A 536 16.00 0.82 -10.11
CA GLY A 536 14.57 0.58 -10.13
C GLY A 536 13.89 0.93 -8.80
N GLY A 537 14.56 0.65 -7.66
CA GLY A 537 14.06 1.06 -6.35
C GLY A 537 14.05 2.59 -6.17
N ARG A 538 15.07 3.32 -6.68
CA ARG A 538 15.09 4.78 -6.68
C ARG A 538 13.97 5.35 -7.54
N GLN A 539 13.80 4.78 -8.74
CA GLN A 539 12.81 5.21 -9.71
C GLN A 539 11.39 5.09 -9.16
N ALA A 540 11.03 3.98 -8.52
CA ALA A 540 9.69 3.78 -7.98
C ALA A 540 9.30 4.86 -6.95
N VAL A 541 10.24 5.26 -6.08
CA VAL A 541 10.02 6.36 -5.13
C VAL A 541 9.99 7.73 -5.82
N ALA A 542 10.91 7.96 -6.77
CA ALA A 542 10.99 9.22 -7.51
C ALA A 542 9.72 9.46 -8.34
N GLU A 543 9.18 8.43 -8.98
CA GLU A 543 7.95 8.51 -9.75
C GLU A 543 6.74 8.81 -8.87
N ALA A 544 6.57 8.11 -7.74
CA ALA A 544 5.52 8.43 -6.77
C ALA A 544 5.62 9.88 -6.28
N TRP A 545 6.82 10.36 -5.99
CA TRP A 545 7.06 11.73 -5.59
C TRP A 545 6.73 12.73 -6.70
N ARG A 546 7.09 12.40 -7.95
CA ARG A 546 6.85 13.20 -9.16
C ARG A 546 5.37 13.30 -9.49
N ASN A 547 4.63 12.19 -9.45
CA ASN A 547 3.20 12.14 -9.69
C ASN A 547 2.40 13.00 -8.70
N ILE A 548 2.70 12.90 -7.41
CA ILE A 548 2.11 13.78 -6.39
C ILE A 548 2.43 15.26 -6.67
N THR A 549 3.65 15.54 -7.09
CA THR A 549 4.11 16.90 -7.41
C THR A 549 3.43 17.45 -8.65
N ALA A 550 3.21 16.62 -9.69
CA ALA A 550 2.58 17.02 -10.95
C ALA A 550 1.16 17.56 -10.74
N VAL A 551 0.42 17.03 -9.77
CA VAL A 551 -0.91 17.54 -9.40
C VAL A 551 -0.88 18.69 -8.39
N GLY A 552 0.32 19.15 -7.95
CA GLY A 552 0.51 20.23 -6.99
C GLY A 552 0.55 19.76 -5.52
N GLY A 553 0.52 18.48 -5.25
CA GLY A 553 0.64 17.91 -3.91
C GLY A 553 2.06 18.06 -3.35
N LYS A 554 2.16 18.24 -2.03
CA LYS A 554 3.44 18.12 -1.30
C LYS A 554 3.56 16.68 -0.84
N PRO A 555 4.54 15.89 -1.36
CA PRO A 555 4.77 14.51 -0.91
C PRO A 555 5.12 14.48 0.58
N LEU A 556 4.56 13.53 1.34
CA LEU A 556 4.75 13.42 2.78
C LEU A 556 5.33 12.07 3.22
N ALA A 557 4.80 10.94 2.73
CA ALA A 557 5.25 9.62 3.14
C ALA A 557 4.81 8.54 2.15
N VAL A 558 5.48 7.38 2.23
CA VAL A 558 5.17 6.20 1.40
C VAL A 558 4.83 4.98 2.25
N THR A 559 4.10 4.07 1.64
CA THR A 559 4.00 2.66 2.00
C THR A 559 4.69 1.83 0.92
N ASP A 560 5.54 0.87 1.30
CA ASP A 560 6.20 -0.01 0.34
C ASP A 560 5.54 -1.40 0.33
N ASN A 561 5.36 -1.96 -0.86
CA ASN A 561 4.86 -3.32 -1.03
C ASN A 561 5.82 -4.12 -1.91
N LEU A 562 6.62 -4.96 -1.27
CA LEU A 562 7.77 -5.61 -1.86
C LEU A 562 7.43 -7.02 -2.35
N ASN A 563 7.22 -7.18 -3.66
CA ASN A 563 6.87 -8.47 -4.26
C ASN A 563 8.09 -9.05 -4.99
N PHE A 564 8.59 -10.20 -4.51
CA PHE A 564 9.79 -10.85 -5.03
C PHE A 564 9.63 -12.38 -5.08
N ALA A 565 10.51 -13.04 -5.83
CA ALA A 565 10.65 -14.49 -5.88
C ALA A 565 11.16 -15.06 -4.54
N SER A 566 11.52 -16.34 -4.50
CA SER A 566 12.00 -17.02 -3.29
C SER A 566 13.28 -16.38 -2.73
N PRO A 567 13.28 -15.96 -1.44
CA PRO A 567 14.45 -15.37 -0.79
C PRO A 567 15.56 -16.42 -0.52
N GLU A 568 15.30 -17.69 -0.77
CA GLU A 568 16.27 -18.76 -0.66
C GLU A 568 17.19 -18.82 -1.88
N ARG A 569 16.82 -18.12 -2.95
CA ARG A 569 17.64 -17.95 -4.16
C ARG A 569 18.50 -16.70 -4.00
N PRO A 570 19.84 -16.83 -4.00
CA PRO A 570 20.75 -15.69 -3.77
C PRO A 570 20.56 -14.55 -4.78
N GLU A 571 20.14 -14.84 -6.01
CA GLU A 571 19.84 -13.84 -7.04
C GLU A 571 18.62 -13.01 -6.67
N ALA A 572 17.50 -13.66 -6.32
CA ALA A 572 16.26 -13.01 -5.93
C ALA A 572 16.44 -12.21 -4.63
N MET A 573 17.19 -12.75 -3.68
CA MET A 573 17.55 -12.04 -2.46
C MET A 573 18.42 -10.81 -2.76
N GLY A 574 19.33 -10.89 -3.73
CA GLY A 574 20.12 -9.76 -4.21
C GLY A 574 19.26 -8.64 -4.81
N GLN A 575 18.25 -9.01 -5.58
CA GLN A 575 17.26 -8.07 -6.14
C GLN A 575 16.47 -7.37 -5.03
N LEU A 576 15.98 -8.11 -4.04
CA LEU A 576 15.27 -7.53 -2.88
C LEU A 576 16.15 -6.51 -2.13
N VAL A 577 17.39 -6.91 -1.79
CA VAL A 577 18.33 -6.04 -1.06
C VAL A 577 18.69 -4.80 -1.88
N GLY A 578 18.87 -4.95 -3.20
CA GLY A 578 19.15 -3.86 -4.12
C GLY A 578 18.00 -2.86 -4.17
N CYS A 579 16.77 -3.34 -4.33
CA CYS A 579 15.57 -2.48 -4.36
C CYS A 579 15.37 -1.74 -3.02
N ILE A 580 15.49 -2.43 -1.88
CA ILE A 580 15.38 -1.79 -0.55
C ILE A 580 16.43 -0.68 -0.39
N ARG A 581 17.66 -0.91 -0.86
CA ARG A 581 18.71 0.10 -0.86
C ARG A 581 18.32 1.33 -1.68
N GLY A 582 17.87 1.13 -2.92
CA GLY A 582 17.44 2.21 -3.82
C GLY A 582 16.27 3.02 -3.25
N ILE A 583 15.25 2.35 -2.73
CA ILE A 583 14.11 2.96 -2.03
C ILE A 583 14.61 3.82 -0.87
N GLY A 584 15.49 3.28 -0.02
CA GLY A 584 16.03 4.01 1.13
C GLY A 584 16.84 5.25 0.73
N GLU A 585 17.61 5.19 -0.36
CA GLU A 585 18.38 6.33 -0.90
C GLU A 585 17.43 7.44 -1.40
N ALA A 586 16.41 7.09 -2.19
CA ALA A 586 15.45 8.05 -2.72
C ALA A 586 14.56 8.66 -1.62
N CYS A 587 14.06 7.85 -0.69
CA CYS A 587 13.27 8.34 0.44
C CYS A 587 14.03 9.36 1.30
N ARG A 588 15.36 9.17 1.51
CA ARG A 588 16.18 10.14 2.23
C ARG A 588 16.39 11.42 1.44
N ALA A 589 16.67 11.32 0.14
CA ALA A 589 16.94 12.48 -0.71
C ALA A 589 15.70 13.34 -0.92
N LEU A 590 14.52 12.73 -0.95
CA LEU A 590 13.25 13.40 -1.25
C LEU A 590 12.42 13.74 0.01
N ASP A 591 12.94 13.49 1.22
CA ASP A 591 12.20 13.65 2.49
C ASP A 591 10.85 12.92 2.49
N PHE A 592 10.84 11.67 2.02
CA PHE A 592 9.64 10.88 1.75
C PHE A 592 9.69 9.54 2.52
N PRO A 593 9.56 9.55 3.87
CA PRO A 593 9.78 8.39 4.72
C PRO A 593 8.80 7.24 4.47
N VAL A 594 9.27 6.01 4.70
CA VAL A 594 8.44 4.80 4.71
C VAL A 594 7.74 4.67 6.06
N VAL A 595 6.42 4.69 6.08
CA VAL A 595 5.64 4.64 7.33
C VAL A 595 4.88 3.35 7.54
N SER A 596 4.70 2.58 6.49
CA SER A 596 4.09 1.23 6.51
C SER A 596 4.58 0.42 5.32
N GLY A 597 4.23 -0.85 5.27
CA GLY A 597 4.56 -1.69 4.13
C GLY A 597 4.18 -3.15 4.33
N ASN A 598 4.45 -3.95 3.29
CA ASN A 598 4.28 -5.39 3.26
C ASN A 598 5.37 -6.05 2.43
N VAL A 599 5.74 -7.27 2.75
CA VAL A 599 6.68 -8.07 1.95
C VAL A 599 6.01 -9.39 1.56
N SER A 600 5.89 -9.60 0.26
CA SER A 600 5.40 -10.84 -0.36
C SER A 600 6.55 -11.53 -1.08
N LEU A 601 6.97 -12.68 -0.59
CA LEU A 601 8.04 -13.49 -1.15
C LEU A 601 7.49 -14.80 -1.70
N TYR A 602 8.34 -15.60 -2.35
CA TYR A 602 7.97 -16.85 -3.01
C TYR A 602 6.97 -16.67 -4.18
N ASN A 603 6.94 -15.45 -4.77
CA ASN A 603 6.14 -15.23 -5.98
C ASN A 603 6.84 -15.86 -7.19
N GLU A 604 6.73 -17.17 -7.29
CA GLU A 604 7.30 -17.94 -8.39
C GLU A 604 6.45 -19.17 -8.71
N THR A 605 6.56 -19.65 -9.95
CA THR A 605 5.83 -20.81 -10.44
C THR A 605 6.77 -21.68 -11.23
N ASN A 606 6.84 -22.98 -10.86
CA ASN A 606 7.75 -23.95 -11.47
C ASN A 606 9.22 -23.45 -11.55
N GLY A 607 9.68 -22.77 -10.50
CA GLY A 607 11.04 -22.24 -10.39
C GLY A 607 11.32 -20.97 -11.20
N ARG A 608 10.31 -20.37 -11.85
CA ARG A 608 10.40 -19.07 -12.55
C ARG A 608 9.77 -17.99 -11.67
N GLY A 609 10.60 -17.05 -11.19
CA GLY A 609 10.14 -15.93 -10.39
C GLY A 609 9.48 -14.83 -11.23
N ILE A 610 8.63 -14.03 -10.60
CA ILE A 610 8.11 -12.78 -11.17
C ILE A 610 9.24 -11.77 -11.42
N LEU A 611 8.95 -10.67 -12.10
CA LEU A 611 9.85 -9.51 -12.07
C LEU A 611 9.89 -8.92 -10.64
N PRO A 612 11.04 -8.41 -10.17
CA PRO A 612 11.12 -7.66 -8.92
C PRO A 612 10.14 -6.49 -8.94
N THR A 613 9.18 -6.47 -8.03
CA THR A 613 8.09 -5.49 -8.07
C THR A 613 7.89 -4.81 -6.71
N PRO A 614 8.80 -3.89 -6.33
CA PRO A 614 8.68 -3.09 -5.12
C PRO A 614 7.72 -1.91 -5.37
N THR A 615 6.43 -2.13 -5.23
CA THR A 615 5.41 -1.10 -5.43
C THR A 615 5.45 -0.07 -4.32
N ILE A 616 5.44 1.21 -4.68
CA ILE A 616 5.40 2.34 -3.75
C ILE A 616 4.02 2.98 -3.80
N GLY A 617 3.35 3.05 -2.66
CA GLY A 617 2.14 3.84 -2.47
C GLY A 617 2.50 5.20 -1.87
N GLY A 618 2.29 6.28 -2.61
CA GLY A 618 2.64 7.63 -2.20
C GLY A 618 1.46 8.42 -1.66
N VAL A 619 1.67 9.19 -0.59
CA VAL A 619 0.71 10.12 -0.01
C VAL A 619 1.32 11.51 0.09
N GLY A 620 0.61 12.49 -0.44
CA GLY A 620 0.92 13.91 -0.32
C GLY A 620 -0.28 14.74 0.11
N VAL A 621 -0.06 16.01 0.41
CA VAL A 621 -1.11 16.94 0.85
C VAL A 621 -1.18 18.17 -0.07
N LEU A 622 -2.40 18.61 -0.36
CA LEU A 622 -2.70 19.91 -0.94
C LEU A 622 -3.38 20.78 0.14
N ASP A 623 -2.89 21.98 0.35
CA ASP A 623 -3.53 22.94 1.27
C ASP A 623 -4.86 23.46 0.71
N ASP A 624 -4.96 23.54 -0.63
CA ASP A 624 -6.16 23.96 -1.34
C ASP A 624 -6.33 23.18 -2.64
N THR A 625 -7.32 22.28 -2.66
CA THR A 625 -7.65 21.47 -3.84
C THR A 625 -8.06 22.28 -5.06
N ARG A 626 -8.42 23.55 -4.92
CA ARG A 626 -8.71 24.45 -6.06
C ARG A 626 -7.45 24.87 -6.82
N ARG A 627 -6.26 24.65 -6.23
CA ARG A 627 -4.95 24.95 -6.80
C ARG A 627 -4.21 23.66 -7.15
N HIS A 628 -4.86 22.80 -7.94
CA HIS A 628 -4.23 21.62 -8.50
C HIS A 628 -4.05 21.76 -10.00
N ALA A 629 -3.16 20.97 -10.56
CA ALA A 629 -2.98 20.82 -12.00
C ALA A 629 -3.55 19.47 -12.46
N THR A 630 -3.89 19.41 -13.73
CA THR A 630 -4.30 18.19 -14.43
C THR A 630 -3.52 18.05 -15.73
N LEU A 631 -3.40 16.85 -16.26
CA LEU A 631 -2.65 16.60 -17.49
C LEU A 631 -3.32 17.17 -18.75
N ALA A 632 -4.63 17.37 -18.77
CA ALA A 632 -5.39 17.76 -19.95
C ALA A 632 -5.00 19.15 -20.50
N PHE A 633 -4.66 19.30 -21.79
CA PHE A 633 -4.56 20.61 -22.41
C PHE A 633 -5.88 21.37 -22.31
N LYS A 634 -5.84 22.62 -21.88
CA LYS A 634 -7.05 23.40 -21.54
C LYS A 634 -7.35 24.54 -22.51
N ARG A 635 -6.34 25.05 -23.18
CA ARG A 635 -6.44 26.22 -24.07
C ARG A 635 -5.61 25.98 -25.34
N GLU A 636 -6.11 26.46 -26.47
CA GLU A 636 -5.29 26.57 -27.67
C GLU A 636 -4.37 27.79 -27.56
N GLY A 637 -3.16 27.66 -28.11
CA GLY A 637 -2.13 28.71 -28.11
C GLY A 637 -1.26 28.78 -26.87
N ASP A 638 -1.45 27.84 -25.89
CA ASP A 638 -0.54 27.75 -24.75
C ASP A 638 0.85 27.24 -25.22
N ALA A 639 1.91 27.82 -24.65
CA ALA A 639 3.27 27.35 -24.85
C ALA A 639 3.51 26.05 -24.07
N ILE A 640 4.05 25.04 -24.73
CA ILE A 640 4.40 23.76 -24.12
C ILE A 640 5.87 23.82 -23.70
N LEU A 641 6.11 23.69 -22.41
CA LEU A 641 7.44 23.68 -21.82
C LEU A 641 7.78 22.25 -21.36
N LEU A 642 9.01 21.81 -21.65
CA LEU A 642 9.63 20.62 -21.08
C LEU A 642 10.58 21.05 -19.96
N VAL A 643 10.30 20.62 -18.75
CA VAL A 643 11.15 20.80 -17.57
C VAL A 643 11.98 19.55 -17.37
N GLY A 644 13.28 19.70 -17.12
CA GLY A 644 14.22 18.60 -16.92
C GLY A 644 15.10 18.31 -18.13
N GLU A 645 16.14 17.53 -17.92
CA GLU A 645 17.12 17.17 -18.96
C GLU A 645 16.63 15.96 -19.76
N THR A 646 16.83 15.98 -21.09
CA THR A 646 16.55 14.84 -21.97
C THR A 646 17.85 14.33 -22.56
N ARG A 647 18.17 13.07 -22.32
CA ARG A 647 19.35 12.35 -22.83
C ARG A 647 18.97 11.27 -23.85
N GLY A 648 17.67 11.02 -24.01
CA GLY A 648 17.13 10.05 -24.93
C GLY A 648 17.35 8.61 -24.49
N TRP A 649 17.14 8.30 -23.21
CA TRP A 649 17.40 7.00 -22.63
C TRP A 649 16.40 5.94 -23.09
N LEU A 650 16.84 5.00 -23.94
CA LEU A 650 16.00 3.94 -24.50
C LEU A 650 16.19 2.57 -23.84
N GLY A 651 17.20 2.39 -22.98
CA GLY A 651 17.40 1.14 -22.25
C GLY A 651 16.19 0.84 -21.35
N GLN A 652 15.65 -0.37 -21.45
CA GLN A 652 14.43 -0.80 -20.73
C GLN A 652 13.16 0.00 -21.04
N SER A 653 13.15 0.87 -22.07
CA SER A 653 11.97 1.63 -22.43
C SER A 653 10.88 0.77 -23.07
N VAL A 654 9.63 1.21 -22.95
CA VAL A 654 8.49 0.60 -23.66
C VAL A 654 8.69 0.67 -25.18
N TYR A 655 9.32 1.75 -25.67
CA TYR A 655 9.68 1.87 -27.09
C TYR A 655 10.65 0.75 -27.54
N LEU A 656 11.68 0.49 -26.77
CA LEU A 656 12.64 -0.56 -27.11
C LEU A 656 11.99 -1.94 -27.09
N ARG A 657 11.10 -2.19 -26.12
CA ARG A 657 10.38 -3.46 -26.01
C ARG A 657 9.33 -3.62 -27.12
N ASP A 658 8.40 -2.70 -27.26
CA ASP A 658 7.18 -2.88 -28.07
C ASP A 658 7.37 -2.50 -29.54
N ILE A 659 8.28 -1.56 -29.84
CA ILE A 659 8.56 -1.13 -31.21
C ILE A 659 9.76 -1.86 -31.80
N CYS A 660 10.82 -2.09 -31.01
CA CYS A 660 12.04 -2.74 -31.48
C CYS A 660 12.12 -4.24 -31.14
N GLY A 661 11.21 -4.78 -30.31
CA GLY A 661 11.19 -6.19 -29.89
C GLY A 661 12.39 -6.57 -29.01
N ARG A 662 12.94 -5.63 -28.23
CA ARG A 662 14.13 -5.80 -27.38
C ARG A 662 13.85 -5.29 -25.97
N GLU A 663 14.05 -6.14 -24.98
CA GLU A 663 13.97 -5.78 -23.56
C GLU A 663 15.35 -5.95 -22.94
N GLU A 664 16.16 -4.91 -22.96
CA GLU A 664 17.56 -4.93 -22.55
C GLU A 664 18.10 -3.53 -22.24
N GLY A 665 19.29 -3.49 -21.68
CA GLY A 665 20.02 -2.27 -21.37
C GLY A 665 19.81 -1.79 -19.93
N ALA A 666 20.68 -0.88 -19.49
CA ALA A 666 20.52 -0.23 -18.21
C ALA A 666 19.24 0.62 -18.17
N PRO A 667 18.51 0.67 -17.05
CA PRO A 667 17.38 1.58 -16.88
C PRO A 667 17.87 3.03 -16.81
N PRO A 668 16.99 4.04 -17.03
CA PRO A 668 17.37 5.44 -16.92
C PRO A 668 17.82 5.78 -15.51
N PRO A 669 18.95 6.51 -15.36
CA PRO A 669 19.44 6.90 -14.04
C PRO A 669 18.56 7.97 -13.42
N VAL A 670 18.36 7.88 -12.11
CA VAL A 670 17.62 8.86 -11.30
C VAL A 670 18.58 9.81 -10.62
N ASP A 671 18.60 11.08 -11.06
CA ASP A 671 19.26 12.17 -10.35
C ASP A 671 18.28 12.75 -9.31
N LEU A 672 18.40 12.30 -8.07
CA LEU A 672 17.48 12.66 -6.99
C LEU A 672 17.53 14.16 -6.63
N GLU A 673 18.66 14.85 -6.87
CA GLU A 673 18.76 16.30 -6.66
C GLU A 673 18.02 17.05 -7.77
N ALA A 674 18.18 16.61 -9.02
CA ALA A 674 17.43 17.15 -10.15
C ALA A 674 15.93 16.88 -10.01
N GLU A 675 15.54 15.65 -9.61
CA GLU A 675 14.14 15.27 -9.35
C GLU A 675 13.49 16.26 -8.37
N ARG A 676 14.11 16.47 -7.21
CA ARG A 676 13.62 17.39 -6.17
C ARG A 676 13.58 18.84 -6.68
N ARG A 677 14.65 19.30 -7.28
CA ARG A 677 14.76 20.71 -7.77
C ARG A 677 13.72 21.01 -8.84
N ASN A 678 13.57 20.12 -9.81
CA ASN A 678 12.61 20.28 -10.91
C ASN A 678 11.18 20.22 -10.39
N GLY A 679 10.87 19.25 -9.55
CA GLY A 679 9.54 19.10 -8.98
C GLY A 679 9.13 20.22 -8.02
N ASP A 680 10.03 20.69 -7.16
CA ASP A 680 9.78 21.86 -6.31
C ASP A 680 9.48 23.12 -7.15
N PHE A 681 10.13 23.26 -8.30
CA PHE A 681 9.86 24.34 -9.24
C PHE A 681 8.48 24.19 -9.89
N VAL A 682 8.13 23.01 -10.39
CA VAL A 682 6.81 22.75 -10.99
C VAL A 682 5.69 22.98 -9.98
N ARG A 683 5.82 22.46 -8.76
CA ARG A 683 4.84 22.67 -7.68
C ARG A 683 4.71 24.17 -7.35
N HIS A 684 5.79 24.92 -7.37
CA HIS A 684 5.74 26.37 -7.19
C HIS A 684 4.94 27.07 -8.31
N LEU A 685 5.10 26.67 -9.57
CA LEU A 685 4.31 27.20 -10.69
C LEU A 685 2.82 26.93 -10.51
N ILE A 686 2.46 25.71 -10.06
CA ILE A 686 1.06 25.33 -9.78
C ILE A 686 0.49 26.21 -8.67
N HIS A 687 1.18 26.31 -7.52
CA HIS A 687 0.70 27.07 -6.37
C HIS A 687 0.61 28.57 -6.63
N SER A 688 1.43 29.12 -7.51
CA SER A 688 1.36 30.52 -7.92
C SER A 688 0.31 30.80 -9.00
N GLY A 689 -0.33 29.74 -9.54
CA GLY A 689 -1.33 29.87 -10.59
C GLY A 689 -0.74 30.13 -11.98
N LEU A 690 0.56 29.90 -12.17
CA LEU A 690 1.25 30.05 -13.47
C LEU A 690 1.12 28.80 -14.34
N ALA A 691 0.86 27.63 -13.75
CA ALA A 691 0.60 26.38 -14.45
C ALA A 691 -0.60 25.67 -13.82
N ASP A 692 -1.56 25.30 -14.63
CA ASP A 692 -2.73 24.47 -14.27
C ASP A 692 -2.81 23.17 -15.11
N THR A 693 -1.92 23.04 -16.08
CA THR A 693 -1.78 21.90 -16.98
C THR A 693 -0.37 21.38 -16.86
N VAL A 694 -0.23 20.22 -16.22
CA VAL A 694 1.05 19.59 -15.90
C VAL A 694 0.89 18.08 -16.05
N HIS A 695 1.92 17.43 -16.57
CA HIS A 695 2.04 15.97 -16.65
C HIS A 695 3.50 15.58 -16.44
N ASP A 696 3.77 14.47 -15.78
CA ASP A 696 5.10 13.90 -15.70
C ASP A 696 5.51 13.21 -17.02
N CYS A 697 6.78 12.92 -17.21
CA CYS A 697 7.24 12.05 -18.27
C CYS A 697 7.76 10.76 -17.66
N SER A 698 7.08 9.65 -17.92
CA SER A 698 7.40 8.31 -17.41
C SER A 698 7.44 7.28 -18.55
N ASP A 699 6.73 6.16 -18.43
CA ASP A 699 6.68 5.09 -19.43
C ASP A 699 6.24 5.63 -20.81
N GLY A 700 7.02 5.32 -21.85
CA GLY A 700 6.80 5.78 -23.22
C GLY A 700 7.35 7.18 -23.52
N GLY A 701 7.83 7.91 -22.52
CA GLY A 701 8.53 9.19 -22.64
C GLY A 701 7.66 10.35 -23.08
N LEU A 702 8.31 11.42 -23.57
CA LEU A 702 7.70 12.71 -23.95
C LEU A 702 6.58 12.56 -24.99
N GLY A 703 6.77 11.69 -25.99
CA GLY A 703 5.79 11.53 -27.07
C GLY A 703 4.46 10.99 -26.58
N VAL A 704 4.50 10.02 -25.67
CA VAL A 704 3.30 9.46 -25.02
C VAL A 704 2.67 10.49 -24.08
N ALA A 705 3.45 11.18 -23.26
CA ALA A 705 2.93 12.23 -22.39
C ALA A 705 2.16 13.32 -23.15
N LEU A 706 2.71 13.80 -24.28
CA LEU A 706 2.03 14.77 -25.14
C LEU A 706 0.74 14.21 -25.74
N ALA A 707 0.73 12.94 -26.14
CA ALA A 707 -0.47 12.30 -26.66
C ALA A 707 -1.56 12.18 -25.59
N GLU A 708 -1.21 11.80 -24.37
CA GLU A 708 -2.13 11.70 -23.22
C GLU A 708 -2.73 13.07 -22.86
N MET A 709 -1.91 14.12 -22.82
CA MET A 709 -2.36 15.48 -22.59
C MET A 709 -3.33 15.95 -23.68
N ALA A 710 -3.02 15.65 -24.96
CA ALA A 710 -3.86 16.00 -26.09
C ALA A 710 -5.18 15.21 -26.09
N MET A 711 -5.12 13.90 -25.83
CA MET A 711 -6.32 13.07 -25.74
C MET A 711 -7.24 13.49 -24.58
N ALA A 712 -6.69 13.77 -23.44
CA ALA A 712 -7.45 14.20 -22.26
C ALA A 712 -8.14 15.55 -22.47
N GLY A 713 -7.45 16.51 -23.09
CA GLY A 713 -7.98 17.85 -23.36
C GLY A 713 -8.85 17.96 -24.63
N GLY A 714 -8.68 17.04 -25.58
CA GLY A 714 -9.26 17.15 -26.91
C GLY A 714 -8.65 18.28 -27.75
N ILE A 715 -7.48 18.76 -27.37
CA ILE A 715 -6.72 19.82 -28.03
C ILE A 715 -5.38 19.22 -28.47
N GLY A 716 -5.03 19.42 -29.72
CA GLY A 716 -3.77 18.94 -30.28
C GLY A 716 -2.56 19.82 -29.91
N ALA A 717 -1.42 19.52 -30.49
CA ALA A 717 -0.21 20.27 -30.28
C ALA A 717 0.73 20.17 -31.49
N VAL A 718 1.57 21.16 -31.67
CA VAL A 718 2.61 21.17 -32.71
C VAL A 718 3.97 21.28 -32.06
N MET A 719 4.81 20.29 -32.29
CA MET A 719 6.24 20.31 -31.95
C MET A 719 7.05 20.46 -33.24
N PRO A 720 7.62 21.63 -33.54
CA PRO A 720 8.24 21.91 -34.83
C PRO A 720 9.58 21.20 -35.02
N GLU A 721 10.36 21.03 -33.96
CA GLU A 721 11.71 20.47 -34.00
C GLU A 721 12.11 19.81 -32.68
N CYS A 722 13.11 18.93 -32.74
CA CYS A 722 13.77 18.41 -31.53
C CYS A 722 14.81 19.43 -31.07
N PRO A 723 14.67 20.04 -29.88
CA PRO A 723 15.55 21.13 -29.42
C PRO A 723 16.96 20.68 -29.02
N VAL A 724 17.25 19.38 -29.09
CA VAL A 724 18.52 18.76 -28.73
C VAL A 724 19.07 17.89 -29.87
N ALA A 725 20.38 17.73 -29.93
CA ALA A 725 21.07 16.92 -30.96
C ALA A 725 21.00 15.42 -30.61
N LEU A 726 19.78 14.85 -30.62
CA LEU A 726 19.50 13.45 -30.41
C LEU A 726 18.72 12.87 -31.60
N PRO A 727 18.76 11.54 -31.84
CA PRO A 727 17.80 10.92 -32.72
C PRO A 727 16.37 11.24 -32.26
N CYS A 728 15.49 11.64 -33.19
CA CYS A 728 14.16 12.15 -32.84
C CYS A 728 13.33 11.12 -32.04
N HIS A 729 13.41 9.84 -32.40
CA HIS A 729 12.74 8.78 -31.64
C HIS A 729 13.28 8.66 -30.20
N ALA A 730 14.56 8.88 -29.98
CA ALA A 730 15.13 8.84 -28.63
C ALA A 730 14.72 10.07 -27.81
N PHE A 731 14.61 11.25 -28.43
CA PHE A 731 14.08 12.44 -27.78
C PHE A 731 12.61 12.27 -27.37
N LEU A 732 11.80 11.65 -28.24
CA LEU A 732 10.35 11.46 -28.03
C LEU A 732 10.03 10.32 -27.06
N PHE A 733 10.73 9.20 -27.17
CA PHE A 733 10.37 7.96 -26.48
C PHE A 733 11.40 7.49 -25.44
N GLY A 734 12.47 8.28 -25.22
CA GLY A 734 13.38 8.05 -24.12
C GLY A 734 12.68 8.31 -22.77
N GLU A 735 12.91 7.41 -21.81
CA GLU A 735 12.24 7.43 -20.51
C GLU A 735 13.13 8.10 -19.43
N ASP A 736 13.81 9.18 -19.80
CA ASP A 736 14.62 9.98 -18.88
C ASP A 736 13.78 10.45 -17.68
N GLN A 737 14.36 10.41 -16.49
CA GLN A 737 13.67 10.72 -15.23
C GLN A 737 13.71 12.22 -14.89
N GLY A 738 12.87 12.64 -13.93
CA GLY A 738 12.86 14.01 -13.41
C GLY A 738 12.31 15.05 -14.38
N ARG A 739 11.43 14.68 -15.32
CA ARG A 739 10.88 15.55 -16.35
C ARG A 739 9.37 15.76 -16.18
N TYR A 740 8.95 16.98 -16.59
CA TYR A 740 7.53 17.35 -16.64
C TYR A 740 7.23 18.11 -17.93
N VAL A 741 6.04 17.90 -18.49
CA VAL A 741 5.45 18.73 -19.53
C VAL A 741 4.47 19.70 -18.85
N ILE A 742 4.60 20.98 -19.14
CA ILE A 742 3.67 22.00 -18.66
C ILE A 742 3.15 22.84 -19.83
N ALA A 743 1.86 23.16 -19.85
CA ALA A 743 1.29 24.11 -20.79
C ALA A 743 0.92 25.39 -20.05
N VAL A 744 1.40 26.53 -20.58
CA VAL A 744 1.26 27.85 -19.92
C VAL A 744 0.91 28.93 -20.93
N ASP A 745 0.35 30.01 -20.46
CA ASP A 745 0.16 31.22 -21.25
C ASP A 745 1.50 31.64 -21.90
N PRO A 746 1.54 31.83 -23.22
CA PRO A 746 2.77 32.21 -23.92
C PRO A 746 3.40 33.50 -23.40
N ASP A 747 2.60 34.45 -22.87
CA ASP A 747 3.11 35.69 -22.28
C ASP A 747 3.83 35.43 -20.92
N ALA A 748 3.51 34.37 -20.21
CA ALA A 748 4.17 33.95 -18.97
C ALA A 748 5.46 33.12 -19.21
N ALA A 749 5.58 32.47 -20.37
CA ALA A 749 6.69 31.57 -20.67
C ALA A 749 8.09 32.23 -20.52
N PRO A 750 8.37 33.47 -20.98
CA PRO A 750 9.68 34.11 -20.80
C PRO A 750 10.09 34.29 -19.33
N ASP A 751 9.14 34.62 -18.45
CA ASP A 751 9.42 34.80 -17.02
C ASP A 751 9.68 33.46 -16.34
N ILE A 752 8.97 32.43 -16.74
CA ILE A 752 9.19 31.04 -16.26
C ILE A 752 10.56 30.54 -16.68
N LEU A 753 10.97 30.76 -17.94
CA LEU A 753 12.31 30.40 -18.44
C LEU A 753 13.41 31.12 -17.68
N TYR A 754 13.24 32.44 -17.46
CA TYR A 754 14.18 33.24 -16.69
C TYR A 754 14.32 32.75 -15.24
N SER A 755 13.17 32.47 -14.59
CA SER A 755 13.12 31.90 -13.23
C SER A 755 13.83 30.56 -13.16
N ALA A 756 13.56 29.65 -14.10
CA ALA A 756 14.20 28.34 -14.19
C ALA A 756 15.71 28.44 -14.37
N ALA A 757 16.16 29.29 -15.32
CA ALA A 757 17.58 29.51 -15.59
C ALA A 757 18.32 30.04 -14.36
N SER A 758 17.71 30.96 -13.59
CA SER A 758 18.27 31.50 -12.35
C SER A 758 18.49 30.43 -11.26
N LYS A 759 17.76 29.32 -11.33
CA LYS A 759 17.82 28.16 -10.40
C LYS A 759 18.60 26.98 -10.98
N GLY A 760 19.17 27.13 -12.19
CA GLY A 760 19.88 26.05 -12.87
C GLY A 760 18.97 24.86 -13.27
N ILE A 761 17.70 25.14 -13.57
CA ILE A 761 16.72 24.13 -14.01
C ILE A 761 16.63 24.16 -15.52
N PRO A 762 16.88 23.06 -16.22
CA PRO A 762 16.67 22.96 -17.66
C PRO A 762 15.18 23.09 -17.99
N VAL A 763 14.82 24.10 -18.78
CA VAL A 763 13.46 24.27 -19.33
C VAL A 763 13.58 24.74 -20.76
N ALA A 764 12.83 24.14 -21.66
CA ALA A 764 12.76 24.50 -23.07
C ALA A 764 11.30 24.62 -23.53
N ILE A 765 11.01 25.61 -24.39
CA ILE A 765 9.76 25.61 -25.15
C ILE A 765 9.92 24.59 -26.26
N ILE A 766 9.04 23.59 -26.29
CA ILE A 766 9.07 22.49 -27.27
C ILE A 766 7.95 22.55 -28.29
N GLY A 767 6.93 23.37 -28.08
CA GLY A 767 5.80 23.47 -28.99
C GLY A 767 4.71 24.39 -28.46
N MET A 768 3.54 24.31 -29.12
CA MET A 768 2.34 25.04 -28.75
C MET A 768 1.12 24.13 -28.88
N THR A 769 0.14 24.33 -28.02
CA THR A 769 -1.16 23.67 -28.08
C THR A 769 -2.01 24.29 -29.21
N GLY A 770 -2.85 23.49 -29.85
CA GLY A 770 -3.83 23.96 -30.82
C GLY A 770 -4.25 22.91 -31.82
N ALA A 771 -5.33 23.17 -32.50
CA ALA A 771 -5.99 22.27 -33.43
C ALA A 771 -6.48 20.94 -32.80
N ASP A 772 -6.84 19.99 -33.64
CA ASP A 772 -7.36 18.66 -33.26
C ASP A 772 -6.39 17.52 -33.60
N SER A 773 -5.12 17.85 -33.78
CA SER A 773 -4.09 16.89 -34.19
C SER A 773 -2.77 17.16 -33.46
N LEU A 774 -2.00 16.11 -33.25
CA LEU A 774 -0.63 16.15 -32.73
C LEU A 774 0.35 16.04 -33.89
N THR A 775 1.22 17.05 -34.06
CA THR A 775 2.30 17.05 -35.06
C THR A 775 3.65 16.93 -34.35
N LEU A 776 4.34 15.82 -34.63
CA LEU A 776 5.70 15.56 -34.16
C LEU A 776 6.74 16.09 -35.16
N PRO A 777 7.98 16.34 -34.75
CA PRO A 777 9.04 16.85 -35.62
C PRO A 777 9.25 16.01 -36.88
N GLY A 778 9.04 16.62 -38.05
CA GLY A 778 9.25 15.96 -39.33
C GLY A 778 8.20 14.91 -39.72
N GLU A 779 7.11 14.78 -39.00
CA GLU A 779 6.04 13.80 -39.23
C GLU A 779 4.77 14.48 -39.72
N GLU A 780 3.88 13.69 -40.34
CA GLU A 780 2.52 14.09 -40.64
C GLU A 780 1.70 14.18 -39.34
N ALA A 781 0.71 15.05 -39.31
CA ALA A 781 -0.16 15.23 -38.16
C ALA A 781 -1.03 13.99 -37.93
N ILE A 782 -1.14 13.54 -36.68
CA ILE A 782 -2.07 12.48 -36.25
C ILE A 782 -3.26 13.16 -35.55
N SER A 783 -4.49 12.82 -35.92
CA SER A 783 -5.64 13.38 -35.21
C SER A 783 -5.72 12.87 -33.75
N VAL A 784 -6.10 13.76 -32.85
CA VAL A 784 -6.35 13.39 -31.45
C VAL A 784 -7.44 12.29 -31.33
N ALA A 785 -8.40 12.32 -32.23
CA ALA A 785 -9.46 11.29 -32.28
C ALA A 785 -8.90 9.90 -32.65
N GLU A 786 -7.96 9.82 -33.60
CA GLU A 786 -7.29 8.57 -33.99
C GLU A 786 -6.43 8.01 -32.85
N LEU A 787 -5.66 8.89 -32.18
CA LEU A 787 -4.88 8.48 -31.00
C LEU A 787 -5.77 7.96 -29.88
N ARG A 788 -6.87 8.69 -29.59
CA ARG A 788 -7.85 8.28 -28.56
C ARG A 788 -8.49 6.94 -28.91
N GLN A 789 -8.86 6.71 -30.17
CA GLN A 789 -9.40 5.43 -30.59
C GLN A 789 -8.40 4.28 -30.35
N ALA A 790 -7.14 4.46 -30.71
CA ALA A 790 -6.10 3.46 -30.47
C ALA A 790 -5.91 3.21 -28.95
N HIS A 791 -5.88 4.29 -28.17
CA HIS A 791 -5.66 4.23 -26.73
C HIS A 791 -6.83 3.58 -25.97
N GLU A 792 -8.07 3.84 -26.34
CA GLU A 792 -9.26 3.34 -25.64
C GLU A 792 -9.74 1.96 -26.12
N ALA A 793 -9.32 1.49 -27.31
CA ALA A 793 -9.86 0.28 -27.92
C ALA A 793 -9.31 -1.02 -27.32
N TRP A 794 -8.00 -1.07 -27.05
CA TRP A 794 -7.31 -2.33 -26.81
C TRP A 794 -7.90 -3.15 -25.65
N LEU A 795 -8.05 -2.59 -24.47
CA LEU A 795 -8.48 -3.34 -23.28
C LEU A 795 -9.94 -3.78 -23.35
N PRO A 796 -10.92 -2.95 -23.76
CA PRO A 796 -12.28 -3.41 -23.99
C PRO A 796 -12.40 -4.52 -25.05
N GLU A 797 -11.69 -4.41 -26.18
CA GLU A 797 -11.68 -5.43 -27.23
C GLU A 797 -11.05 -6.74 -26.74
N TYR A 798 -9.93 -6.64 -26.03
CA TYR A 798 -9.29 -7.79 -25.40
C TYR A 798 -10.23 -8.51 -24.43
N MET A 799 -10.96 -7.78 -23.60
CA MET A 799 -11.88 -8.37 -22.62
C MET A 799 -13.17 -8.91 -23.25
N ALA A 800 -13.63 -8.33 -24.34
CA ALA A 800 -14.83 -8.77 -25.07
C ALA A 800 -14.59 -9.97 -26.01
N ALA A 801 -13.33 -10.27 -26.38
CA ALA A 801 -13.03 -11.37 -27.28
C ALA A 801 -13.40 -12.72 -26.65
N GLU A 802 -13.95 -13.66 -27.46
CA GLU A 802 -14.21 -15.02 -26.98
C GLU A 802 -12.89 -15.73 -26.62
N PRO A 803 -12.89 -16.63 -25.62
CA PRO A 803 -11.72 -17.47 -25.35
C PRO A 803 -11.36 -18.27 -26.60
N ALA A 804 -10.10 -18.24 -26.99
CA ALA A 804 -9.60 -18.99 -28.14
C ALA A 804 -9.61 -20.51 -27.90
#